data_47dfc7e7a90c15dea4a5d3fa4a64ae25
#
_entry.id   47dfc7e7a90c15dea4a5d3fa4a64ae25
#
_cell.length_a   1.000
_cell.length_b   1.000
_cell.length_c   1.000
_cell.angle_alpha   90.00
_cell.angle_beta   90.00
_cell.angle_gamma   90.00
#
_symmetry.space_group_name_H-M   'P 1'
#
loop_
_entity.id
_entity.type
_entity.pdbx_description
1 polymer ?
#
loop_
_entity_poly.entity_id
_entity_poly.type
_entity_poly.pdbx_seq_one_letter_code
_entity_poly.pdbx_strand_id
1 'polypeptide(L)'
;MKNIKYRYCLIALASILLVACSTKKTYKISSPGKNTELVFELTPTGQPQYSFTANGKSVIEPSLMGFEFKGIQKMTDGFEVVSTEEKSADETWEQPWGEFKKVRDHHNELIVHLKESKGEERLVDIIFRVFDDGVGFRYEFPKQPHLNKVEISNEITQFTFKSNNDVWWIPVHRENSYYESTYRKTPTSKTDTINTPATFETKEKLFVAIHEANLTDFTSMTLLKTNDKQYKSELVPWKNGVKVYAQTPFKTPWRTIVVGKNPGEVATSTIMLNLNEPSKIEDLSWITPSKYIGIWWGMHLEKYTWGQGPKHGATTKNTKEYIDFAAKNNLDGVLVEGWNEGWDGDWTADGSSFSFVKAYPDFNLEEITKYAAIKNVRLIGHHETAGATKHYESQLEDAFKLYQKMGVNTVKTGYVNKYLDKKEWHDSQYGARHYRKVMETAAKYHIMIDNHEPIKGTGLQRTYPNFMTQEGGRGQEYNAWSVDGGNTPEHLTTLPFTRMLSGPFDYTPGNFNFDYKTPSGARVQTTLANQLALYVIIFSPLQMASDLPENYEGKPEFQFIKDVPCTWSDTKVLDSRIGEYTTIVRKDWDEKNWYLGSITNSYARNLKVALTFLDAEKEYEAEIYADGAGANYKTNPYPVTISKQKVNNKTVFDLKLAAGGGTAIKFTPIEK
;
A
#
# COMPACT_ATOMS: atom_id res chain seq x y z
N MET A 1 39.72 23.08 96.10
CA MET A 1 39.38 21.70 96.43
C MET A 1 38.05 21.38 95.84
N LYS A 2 37.95 20.21 95.24
CA LYS A 2 36.80 19.55 94.58
C LYS A 2 36.53 19.95 93.13
N ASN A 3 36.95 19.02 92.27
CA ASN A 3 36.66 18.89 90.86
C ASN A 3 35.17 18.56 90.62
N ILE A 4 34.56 19.23 89.67
CA ILE A 4 33.27 18.82 89.06
C ILE A 4 33.54 18.55 87.60
N LYS A 5 33.41 17.25 87.19
CA LYS A 5 33.49 16.80 85.81
C LYS A 5 32.13 16.98 85.12
N TYR A 6 32.06 17.75 84.05
CA TYR A 6 30.90 17.81 83.14
C TYR A 6 31.03 16.69 82.12
N ARG A 7 30.05 15.82 82.12
CA ARG A 7 29.82 14.81 81.02
C ARG A 7 28.96 15.46 79.99
N TYR A 8 29.46 15.67 78.78
CA TYR A 8 28.65 16.00 77.61
C TYR A 8 28.07 14.69 76.98
N CYS A 9 26.73 14.54 76.98
CA CYS A 9 26.00 13.59 76.17
C CYS A 9 25.89 14.10 74.74
N LEU A 10 26.62 13.50 73.79
CA LEU A 10 26.40 13.69 72.37
C LEU A 10 25.21 12.82 71.96
N ILE A 11 24.06 13.49 71.61
CA ILE A 11 22.95 12.85 70.94
C ILE A 11 23.25 12.92 69.43
N ALA A 12 23.64 11.79 68.81
CA ALA A 12 23.77 11.64 67.37
C ALA A 12 22.38 11.46 66.77
N LEU A 13 21.88 12.49 66.09
CA LEU A 13 20.68 12.42 65.24
C LEU A 13 21.07 11.70 63.97
N ALA A 14 20.74 10.42 63.86
CA ALA A 14 20.83 9.65 62.59
C ALA A 14 19.64 10.04 61.70
N SER A 15 19.87 10.94 60.72
CA SER A 15 18.92 11.26 59.68
C SER A 15 18.87 10.06 58.73
N ILE A 16 17.85 9.22 58.84
CA ILE A 16 17.55 8.18 57.85
C ILE A 16 16.98 8.87 56.62
N LEU A 17 17.82 9.09 55.61
CA LEU A 17 17.39 9.41 54.27
C LEU A 17 16.68 8.14 53.68
N LEU A 18 15.37 8.10 53.77
CA LEU A 18 14.53 7.21 52.96
C LEU A 18 14.67 7.66 51.50
N VAL A 19 15.65 7.07 50.79
CA VAL A 19 15.64 7.08 49.35
C VAL A 19 14.47 6.16 48.93
N ALA A 20 13.34 6.79 48.67
CA ALA A 20 12.22 6.13 47.99
C ALA A 20 12.74 5.71 46.60
N CYS A 21 13.25 4.51 46.48
CA CYS A 21 13.51 3.86 45.22
C CYS A 21 12.13 3.63 44.56
N SER A 22 11.63 4.60 43.83
CA SER A 22 10.46 4.44 42.97
C SER A 22 10.84 3.39 41.95
N THR A 23 10.40 2.16 42.17
CA THR A 23 10.53 1.09 41.17
C THR A 23 9.78 1.54 39.94
N LYS A 24 10.52 1.81 38.85
CA LYS A 24 9.96 2.18 37.56
C LYS A 24 8.92 1.14 37.13
N LYS A 25 7.66 1.54 37.08
CA LYS A 25 6.59 0.61 36.73
C LYS A 25 6.63 0.35 35.23
N THR A 26 6.80 -0.91 34.86
CA THR A 26 6.94 -1.38 33.48
C THR A 26 5.73 -2.24 33.13
N TYR A 27 5.11 -1.99 31.99
CA TYR A 27 3.98 -2.78 31.48
C TYR A 27 4.45 -3.53 30.24
N LYS A 28 4.30 -4.87 30.27
CA LYS A 28 4.78 -5.75 29.20
C LYS A 28 3.66 -6.55 28.62
N ILE A 29 3.67 -6.71 27.32
CA ILE A 29 2.76 -7.60 26.60
C ILE A 29 3.51 -8.32 25.49
N SER A 30 3.32 -9.63 25.39
CA SER A 30 3.87 -10.46 24.33
C SER A 30 2.78 -10.86 23.35
N SER A 31 3.16 -11.18 22.11
CA SER A 31 2.26 -11.80 21.14
C SER A 31 1.80 -13.19 21.63
N PRO A 32 0.69 -13.75 21.08
CA PRO A 32 0.21 -15.07 21.44
C PRO A 32 1.26 -16.17 21.28
N GLY A 33 2.05 -16.16 20.19
CA GLY A 33 3.16 -17.07 19.95
C GLY A 33 4.46 -16.72 20.68
N LYS A 34 4.49 -15.62 21.44
CA LYS A 34 5.67 -15.10 22.17
C LYS A 34 6.88 -14.77 21.27
N ASN A 35 6.65 -14.55 20.00
CA ASN A 35 7.69 -14.15 19.05
C ASN A 35 8.08 -12.68 19.19
N THR A 36 7.15 -11.84 19.65
CA THR A 36 7.32 -10.40 19.83
C THR A 36 6.91 -10.00 21.25
N GLU A 37 7.55 -8.95 21.77
CA GLU A 37 7.22 -8.36 23.06
C GLU A 37 7.30 -6.82 22.95
N LEU A 38 6.29 -6.13 23.48
CA LEU A 38 6.25 -4.69 23.67
C LEU A 38 6.37 -4.36 25.15
N VAL A 39 7.15 -3.35 25.44
CA VAL A 39 7.28 -2.77 26.78
C VAL A 39 6.86 -1.31 26.73
N PHE A 40 5.91 -0.94 27.59
CA PHE A 40 5.49 0.43 27.81
C PHE A 40 5.93 0.90 29.20
N GLU A 41 6.37 2.14 29.31
CA GLU A 41 6.73 2.76 30.57
C GLU A 41 6.68 4.29 30.50
N LEU A 42 6.64 4.94 31.65
CA LEU A 42 6.80 6.38 31.74
C LEU A 42 8.26 6.73 32.10
N THR A 43 8.80 7.79 31.49
CA THR A 43 10.07 8.37 31.92
C THR A 43 9.93 8.98 33.33
N PRO A 44 11.03 9.35 33.99
CA PRO A 44 10.96 10.05 35.28
C PRO A 44 10.16 11.36 35.29
N THR A 45 10.00 11.97 34.09
CA THR A 45 9.16 13.17 33.91
C THR A 45 7.72 12.87 33.57
N GLY A 46 7.34 11.56 33.52
CA GLY A 46 5.98 11.15 33.12
C GLY A 46 5.73 11.19 31.62
N GLN A 47 6.77 11.15 30.77
CA GLN A 47 6.60 11.06 29.33
C GLN A 47 6.40 9.59 28.92
N PRO A 48 5.37 9.25 28.12
CA PRO A 48 5.16 7.92 27.59
C PRO A 48 6.30 7.51 26.67
N GLN A 49 6.76 6.27 26.80
CA GLN A 49 7.72 5.64 25.87
C GLN A 49 7.44 4.16 25.72
N TYR A 50 7.84 3.62 24.58
CA TYR A 50 7.73 2.17 24.28
C TYR A 50 9.05 1.64 23.74
N SER A 51 9.23 0.32 23.86
CA SER A 51 10.25 -0.45 23.14
C SER A 51 9.64 -1.75 22.60
N PHE A 52 10.25 -2.30 21.56
CA PHE A 52 9.71 -3.48 20.88
C PHE A 52 10.83 -4.45 20.50
N THR A 53 10.63 -5.71 20.80
CA THR A 53 11.55 -6.81 20.47
C THR A 53 10.86 -7.86 19.62
N ALA A 54 11.63 -8.53 18.77
CA ALA A 54 11.15 -9.67 17.98
C ALA A 54 12.20 -10.78 17.94
N ASN A 55 11.79 -12.03 18.15
CA ASN A 55 12.69 -13.18 18.21
C ASN A 55 13.88 -12.97 19.16
N GLY A 56 13.66 -12.31 20.29
CA GLY A 56 14.67 -11.99 21.30
C GLY A 56 15.67 -10.89 20.89
N LYS A 57 15.45 -10.21 19.77
CA LYS A 57 16.28 -9.10 19.27
C LYS A 57 15.54 -7.78 19.42
N SER A 58 16.26 -6.71 19.79
CA SER A 58 15.69 -5.36 19.83
C SER A 58 15.41 -4.87 18.40
N VAL A 59 14.18 -4.46 18.16
CA VAL A 59 13.71 -3.83 16.92
C VAL A 59 13.62 -2.33 17.12
N ILE A 60 12.93 -1.90 18.19
CA ILE A 60 12.79 -0.50 18.58
C ILE A 60 13.28 -0.36 20.01
N GLU A 61 14.29 0.49 20.20
CA GLU A 61 14.79 0.95 21.49
C GLU A 61 13.79 1.94 22.12
N PRO A 62 13.92 2.31 23.41
CA PRO A 62 13.01 3.25 24.05
C PRO A 62 12.75 4.49 23.20
N SER A 63 11.50 4.69 22.81
CA SER A 63 11.00 5.68 21.86
C SER A 63 9.86 6.46 22.48
N LEU A 64 9.96 7.78 22.44
CA LEU A 64 9.03 8.69 23.08
C LEU A 64 7.72 8.82 22.31
N MET A 65 6.65 9.15 23.04
CA MET A 65 5.29 9.31 22.55
C MET A 65 4.69 10.63 23.09
N GLY A 66 3.67 11.18 22.41
CA GLY A 66 2.97 12.38 22.86
C GLY A 66 2.49 13.27 21.73
N PHE A 67 1.85 14.38 22.09
CA PHE A 67 1.28 15.34 21.15
C PHE A 67 1.57 16.79 21.53
N GLU A 68 1.71 17.63 20.52
CA GLU A 68 1.71 19.07 20.64
C GLU A 68 0.47 19.64 19.93
N PHE A 69 -0.12 20.65 20.54
CA PHE A 69 -1.31 21.31 20.05
C PHE A 69 -1.04 22.80 19.85
N LYS A 70 -1.77 23.42 18.97
CA LYS A 70 -1.70 24.86 18.77
C LYS A 70 -2.60 25.57 19.79
N GLY A 71 -2.03 26.54 20.49
CA GLY A 71 -2.79 27.39 21.41
C GLY A 71 -3.14 26.80 22.77
N ILE A 72 -2.78 25.52 23.03
CA ILE A 72 -2.93 24.89 24.35
C ILE A 72 -1.67 24.13 24.75
N GLN A 73 -1.57 23.79 26.05
CA GLN A 73 -0.42 23.06 26.56
C GLN A 73 -0.24 21.70 25.86
N LYS A 74 1.01 21.36 25.55
CA LYS A 74 1.38 20.06 24.99
C LYS A 74 1.04 18.90 25.94
N MET A 75 0.83 17.71 25.39
CA MET A 75 0.62 16.45 26.11
C MET A 75 1.79 15.51 25.80
N THR A 76 2.98 15.85 26.32
CA THR A 76 4.21 15.08 26.08
C THR A 76 4.82 14.50 27.35
N ASP A 77 4.54 15.07 28.50
CA ASP A 77 5.10 14.67 29.81
C ASP A 77 4.08 14.92 30.94
N GLY A 78 4.45 14.57 32.17
CA GLY A 78 3.61 14.79 33.36
C GLY A 78 2.45 13.78 33.43
N PHE A 79 2.50 12.66 32.76
CA PHE A 79 1.47 11.63 32.84
C PHE A 79 1.68 10.68 34.03
N GLU A 80 0.57 10.13 34.51
CA GLU A 80 0.48 8.96 35.36
C GLU A 80 -0.37 7.89 34.68
N VAL A 81 -0.08 6.61 34.93
CA VAL A 81 -0.93 5.49 34.49
C VAL A 81 -2.04 5.30 35.50
N VAL A 82 -3.27 5.57 35.07
CA VAL A 82 -4.47 5.36 35.89
C VAL A 82 -4.78 3.87 36.03
N SER A 83 -4.83 3.18 34.89
CA SER A 83 -5.10 1.75 34.82
C SER A 83 -4.59 1.16 33.52
N THR A 84 -4.57 -0.18 33.43
CA THR A 84 -4.32 -0.92 32.22
C THR A 84 -5.34 -2.02 32.04
N GLU A 85 -5.66 -2.34 30.79
CA GLU A 85 -6.47 -3.51 30.41
C GLU A 85 -5.67 -4.38 29.43
N GLU A 86 -5.81 -5.69 29.57
CA GLU A 86 -5.30 -6.67 28.61
C GLU A 86 -6.44 -7.45 27.99
N LYS A 87 -6.36 -7.68 26.67
CA LYS A 87 -7.33 -8.45 25.89
C LYS A 87 -6.58 -9.35 24.91
N SER A 88 -7.27 -10.36 24.38
CA SER A 88 -6.74 -11.22 23.32
C SER A 88 -7.81 -11.44 22.26
N ALA A 89 -7.40 -11.58 21.02
CA ALA A 89 -8.23 -11.99 19.92
C ALA A 89 -7.61 -13.18 19.18
N ASP A 90 -8.45 -14.09 18.71
CA ASP A 90 -8.10 -15.18 17.80
C ASP A 90 -9.31 -15.50 16.95
N GLU A 91 -9.46 -14.79 15.85
CA GLU A 91 -10.54 -14.97 14.92
C GLU A 91 -10.04 -15.04 13.48
N THR A 92 -10.78 -15.71 12.62
CA THR A 92 -10.49 -15.75 11.19
C THR A 92 -11.68 -15.19 10.44
N TRP A 93 -11.43 -14.22 9.58
CA TRP A 93 -12.42 -13.60 8.74
C TRP A 93 -12.09 -13.80 7.26
N GLU A 94 -13.10 -13.70 6.39
CA GLU A 94 -12.93 -13.89 4.95
C GLU A 94 -12.99 -12.56 4.22
N GLN A 95 -12.12 -12.40 3.23
CA GLN A 95 -12.13 -11.28 2.30
C GLN A 95 -13.04 -11.60 1.10
N PRO A 96 -13.70 -10.62 0.47
CA PRO A 96 -14.38 -10.85 -0.81
C PRO A 96 -13.40 -10.99 -1.97
N TRP A 97 -12.19 -10.47 -1.83
CA TRP A 97 -11.05 -10.55 -2.73
C TRP A 97 -9.78 -10.19 -1.97
N GLY A 98 -8.61 -10.57 -2.46
CA GLY A 98 -7.35 -10.26 -1.80
C GLY A 98 -6.19 -11.15 -2.23
N GLU A 99 -5.12 -11.08 -1.46
CA GLU A 99 -3.95 -11.97 -1.55
C GLU A 99 -4.14 -13.25 -0.71
N PHE A 100 -5.12 -13.22 0.18
CA PHE A 100 -5.52 -14.32 1.08
C PHE A 100 -7.04 -14.33 1.17
N LYS A 101 -7.67 -15.48 1.00
CA LYS A 101 -9.12 -15.62 1.19
C LYS A 101 -9.51 -15.52 2.66
N LYS A 102 -8.68 -16.13 3.51
CA LYS A 102 -8.87 -16.16 4.96
C LYS A 102 -7.75 -15.40 5.65
N VAL A 103 -8.11 -14.48 6.52
CA VAL A 103 -7.18 -13.68 7.31
C VAL A 103 -7.42 -13.97 8.79
N ARG A 104 -6.38 -14.45 9.49
CA ARG A 104 -6.43 -14.65 10.93
C ARG A 104 -6.04 -13.36 11.65
N ASP A 105 -6.90 -12.91 12.56
CA ASP A 105 -6.59 -11.85 13.51
C ASP A 105 -6.27 -12.49 14.86
N HIS A 106 -4.96 -12.60 15.14
CA HIS A 106 -4.45 -13.26 16.33
C HIS A 106 -3.44 -12.37 17.04
N HIS A 107 -3.91 -11.67 18.09
CA HIS A 107 -3.09 -10.71 18.82
C HIS A 107 -3.45 -10.66 20.30
N ASN A 108 -2.53 -10.12 21.10
CA ASN A 108 -2.81 -9.62 22.42
C ASN A 108 -2.84 -8.10 22.41
N GLU A 109 -3.77 -7.50 23.15
CA GLU A 109 -3.98 -6.07 23.23
C GLU A 109 -3.71 -5.55 24.64
N LEU A 110 -2.91 -4.48 24.75
CA LEU A 110 -2.70 -3.71 25.97
C LEU A 110 -3.27 -2.31 25.78
N ILE A 111 -4.18 -1.92 26.65
CA ILE A 111 -4.69 -0.54 26.73
C ILE A 111 -4.08 0.11 27.97
N VAL A 112 -3.45 1.26 27.80
CA VAL A 112 -2.86 2.05 28.87
C VAL A 112 -3.64 3.36 28.99
N HIS A 113 -4.37 3.54 30.10
CA HIS A 113 -5.10 4.75 30.40
C HIS A 113 -4.21 5.74 31.12
N LEU A 114 -3.95 6.88 30.48
CA LEU A 114 -3.08 7.94 30.97
C LEU A 114 -3.90 9.17 31.36
N LYS A 115 -3.45 9.83 32.42
CA LYS A 115 -3.97 11.12 32.89
C LYS A 115 -2.79 12.04 33.18
N GLU A 116 -2.91 13.31 32.83
CA GLU A 116 -1.95 14.32 33.31
C GLU A 116 -2.05 14.47 34.83
N SER A 117 -0.92 14.37 35.52
CA SER A 117 -0.84 14.48 36.98
C SER A 117 -0.95 15.91 37.49
N LYS A 118 -0.88 16.90 36.60
CA LYS A 118 -0.95 18.35 36.88
C LYS A 118 -1.66 19.08 35.75
N GLY A 119 -2.17 20.27 36.04
CA GLY A 119 -2.83 21.14 35.05
C GLY A 119 -4.29 20.78 34.87
N GLU A 120 -4.72 20.50 33.63
CA GLU A 120 -6.12 20.23 33.28
C GLU A 120 -6.55 18.77 33.45
N GLU A 121 -5.60 17.92 33.89
CA GLU A 121 -5.86 16.48 34.12
C GLU A 121 -6.42 15.74 32.88
N ARG A 122 -5.91 16.11 31.69
CA ARG A 122 -6.40 15.57 30.44
C ARG A 122 -6.06 14.08 30.29
N LEU A 123 -6.94 13.39 29.57
CA LEU A 123 -6.90 11.93 29.39
C LEU A 123 -6.44 11.59 27.99
N VAL A 124 -5.69 10.50 27.88
CA VAL A 124 -5.36 9.83 26.61
C VAL A 124 -5.15 8.34 26.86
N ASP A 125 -5.72 7.50 25.99
CA ASP A 125 -5.49 6.07 25.99
C ASP A 125 -4.48 5.72 24.89
N ILE A 126 -3.55 4.81 25.18
CA ILE A 126 -2.65 4.24 24.20
C ILE A 126 -2.97 2.75 24.08
N ILE A 127 -3.36 2.33 22.88
CA ILE A 127 -3.73 0.96 22.59
C ILE A 127 -2.63 0.31 21.76
N PHE A 128 -2.12 -0.84 22.22
CA PHE A 128 -1.13 -1.67 21.54
C PHE A 128 -1.75 -3.01 21.18
N ARG A 129 -1.68 -3.41 19.92
CA ARG A 129 -2.00 -4.78 19.45
C ARG A 129 -0.73 -5.46 19.01
N VAL A 130 -0.36 -6.53 19.67
CA VAL A 130 0.90 -7.23 19.49
C VAL A 130 0.65 -8.58 18.81
N PHE A 131 1.16 -8.69 17.58
CA PHE A 131 1.05 -9.86 16.70
C PHE A 131 2.39 -10.62 16.68
N ASP A 132 2.39 -11.86 16.21
CA ASP A 132 3.61 -12.67 16.11
C ASP A 132 4.65 -12.11 15.11
N ASP A 133 4.19 -11.27 14.18
CA ASP A 133 4.99 -10.63 13.13
C ASP A 133 5.03 -9.09 13.25
N GLY A 134 4.62 -8.52 14.40
CA GLY A 134 4.73 -7.07 14.59
C GLY A 134 3.80 -6.49 15.63
N VAL A 135 3.64 -5.17 15.57
CA VAL A 135 2.78 -4.40 16.47
C VAL A 135 2.10 -3.24 15.74
N GLY A 136 0.85 -2.99 16.09
CA GLY A 136 0.15 -1.74 15.79
C GLY A 136 -0.18 -1.01 17.09
N PHE A 137 -0.03 0.32 17.10
CA PHE A 137 -0.48 1.13 18.22
C PHE A 137 -1.11 2.43 17.75
N ARG A 138 -2.06 2.95 18.56
CA ARG A 138 -2.71 4.22 18.32
C ARG A 138 -3.05 4.93 19.61
N TYR A 139 -3.42 6.20 19.48
CA TYR A 139 -3.91 7.02 20.58
C TYR A 139 -5.41 7.22 20.43
N GLU A 140 -6.12 7.17 21.57
CA GLU A 140 -7.53 7.53 21.65
C GLU A 140 -7.71 8.62 22.68
N PHE A 141 -8.38 9.69 22.29
CA PHE A 141 -8.70 10.82 23.16
C PHE A 141 -10.18 10.75 23.52
N PRO A 142 -10.54 10.36 24.74
CA PRO A 142 -11.92 10.27 25.17
C PRO A 142 -12.58 11.65 25.25
N LYS A 143 -13.91 11.65 25.27
CA LYS A 143 -14.66 12.88 25.52
C LYS A 143 -14.30 13.45 26.91
N GLN A 144 -13.89 14.69 26.95
CA GLN A 144 -13.38 15.35 28.18
C GLN A 144 -13.58 16.87 28.13
N PRO A 145 -13.68 17.55 29.29
CA PRO A 145 -14.01 18.98 29.34
C PRO A 145 -12.96 19.88 28.72
N HIS A 146 -11.67 19.63 29.03
CA HIS A 146 -10.54 20.52 28.71
C HIS A 146 -9.87 20.22 27.38
N LEU A 147 -10.39 19.28 26.59
CA LEU A 147 -9.87 18.91 25.26
C LEU A 147 -11.04 18.61 24.33
N ASN A 148 -11.80 19.63 23.92
CA ASN A 148 -12.96 19.44 23.04
C ASN A 148 -12.60 19.55 21.56
N LYS A 149 -12.21 20.74 21.08
CA LYS A 149 -11.72 20.97 19.73
C LYS A 149 -10.23 21.26 19.80
N VAL A 150 -9.45 20.60 18.97
CA VAL A 150 -7.99 20.72 18.98
C VAL A 150 -7.42 20.91 17.58
N GLU A 151 -6.33 21.65 17.50
CA GLU A 151 -5.45 21.76 16.35
C GLU A 151 -4.14 21.06 16.70
N ILE A 152 -3.94 19.84 16.19
CA ILE A 152 -2.68 19.11 16.39
C ILE A 152 -1.61 19.77 15.53
N SER A 153 -0.51 20.18 16.17
CA SER A 153 0.65 20.76 15.51
C SER A 153 1.78 19.75 15.30
N ASN A 154 1.87 18.73 16.18
CA ASN A 154 2.90 17.70 16.07
C ASN A 154 2.51 16.42 16.82
N GLU A 155 2.99 15.28 16.31
CA GLU A 155 2.97 13.97 16.97
C GLU A 155 4.41 13.56 17.28
N ILE A 156 4.69 13.24 18.55
CA ILE A 156 6.05 12.96 19.03
C ILE A 156 6.45 11.49 18.89
N THR A 157 5.61 10.66 18.30
CA THR A 157 5.91 9.23 18.12
C THR A 157 7.27 9.01 17.47
N GLN A 158 8.18 8.38 18.19
CA GLN A 158 9.54 8.08 17.74
C GLN A 158 9.68 6.61 17.37
N PHE A 159 10.68 6.33 16.51
CA PHE A 159 11.10 5.00 16.08
C PHE A 159 12.64 4.97 16.17
N THR A 160 13.16 4.50 17.29
CA THR A 160 14.59 4.46 17.56
C THR A 160 15.14 3.07 17.31
N PHE A 161 16.04 2.93 16.36
CA PHE A 161 16.74 1.67 16.10
C PHE A 161 18.02 1.56 16.94
N LYS A 162 18.45 0.35 17.21
CA LYS A 162 19.73 0.09 17.86
C LYS A 162 20.93 0.56 17.02
N SER A 163 20.83 0.46 15.70
CA SER A 163 21.93 0.68 14.75
C SER A 163 21.52 1.55 13.58
N ASN A 164 22.51 2.08 12.86
CA ASN A 164 22.35 2.67 11.54
C ASN A 164 22.10 1.54 10.52
N ASN A 165 20.86 1.34 10.13
CA ASN A 165 20.38 0.25 9.29
C ASN A 165 20.33 0.66 7.81
N ASP A 166 20.25 -0.29 6.90
CA ASP A 166 19.89 -0.01 5.51
C ASP A 166 18.38 0.19 5.40
N VAL A 167 17.93 1.12 4.56
CA VAL A 167 16.51 1.41 4.34
C VAL A 167 16.21 1.59 2.86
N TRP A 168 15.11 0.98 2.40
CA TRP A 168 14.48 1.27 1.10
C TRP A 168 13.41 2.33 1.31
N TRP A 169 13.53 3.46 0.63
CA TRP A 169 12.71 4.64 0.87
C TRP A 169 12.53 5.53 -0.36
N ILE A 170 11.51 6.36 -0.33
CA ILE A 170 11.29 7.46 -1.27
C ILE A 170 11.20 8.79 -0.50
N PRO A 171 11.62 9.92 -1.10
CA PRO A 171 11.58 11.24 -0.46
C PRO A 171 10.14 11.75 -0.35
N VAL A 172 9.91 12.64 0.63
CA VAL A 172 8.62 13.30 0.85
C VAL A 172 8.52 14.56 0.00
N HIS A 173 7.40 14.74 -0.71
CA HIS A 173 7.01 15.97 -1.42
C HIS A 173 8.09 16.57 -2.35
N ARG A 174 9.01 15.76 -2.83
CA ARG A 174 10.01 16.16 -3.85
C ARG A 174 9.60 15.58 -5.20
N GLU A 175 9.93 16.32 -6.27
CA GLU A 175 9.60 15.92 -7.64
C GLU A 175 8.08 15.76 -7.82
N ASN A 176 7.61 14.58 -8.18
CA ASN A 176 6.20 14.25 -8.22
C ASN A 176 5.74 13.82 -6.81
N SER A 177 4.63 14.33 -6.36
CA SER A 177 4.16 14.20 -4.98
C SER A 177 3.27 12.98 -4.71
N TYR A 178 3.14 12.04 -5.66
CA TYR A 178 2.16 10.96 -5.61
C TYR A 178 2.74 9.59 -5.19
N TYR A 179 3.86 9.59 -4.47
CA TYR A 179 4.65 8.39 -4.16
C TYR A 179 5.31 7.73 -5.39
N GLU A 180 5.27 8.36 -6.55
CA GLU A 180 5.73 7.84 -7.83
C GLU A 180 7.23 8.06 -8.05
N SER A 181 8.02 7.78 -7.05
CA SER A 181 9.47 7.89 -7.08
C SER A 181 10.14 6.52 -7.15
N THR A 182 11.37 6.50 -7.69
CA THR A 182 12.23 5.32 -7.60
C THR A 182 12.74 5.14 -6.17
N TYR A 183 12.57 3.95 -5.61
CA TYR A 183 13.08 3.61 -4.28
C TYR A 183 14.61 3.66 -4.24
N ARG A 184 15.14 4.26 -3.18
CA ARG A 184 16.56 4.36 -2.86
C ARG A 184 16.92 3.40 -1.76
N LYS A 185 18.03 2.69 -1.86
CA LYS A 185 18.61 1.94 -0.75
C LYS A 185 19.81 2.72 -0.19
N THR A 186 19.74 3.16 1.06
CA THR A 186 20.83 3.85 1.75
C THR A 186 20.88 3.48 3.23
N PRO A 187 22.00 3.69 3.93
CA PRO A 187 21.99 3.71 5.39
C PRO A 187 21.05 4.80 5.92
N THR A 188 20.42 4.57 7.09
CA THR A 188 19.53 5.55 7.74
C THR A 188 20.20 6.91 7.96
N SER A 189 21.51 6.94 8.19
CA SER A 189 22.30 8.18 8.30
C SER A 189 22.29 9.06 7.04
N LYS A 190 21.97 8.48 5.87
CA LYS A 190 21.93 9.18 4.56
C LYS A 190 20.51 9.54 4.09
N THR A 191 19.52 9.27 4.91
CA THR A 191 18.14 9.66 4.61
C THR A 191 17.84 11.09 5.07
N ASP A 192 16.69 11.56 4.63
CA ASP A 192 16.05 12.80 5.07
C ASP A 192 14.67 12.46 5.63
N THR A 193 13.64 13.26 5.36
CA THR A 193 12.25 12.88 5.59
C THR A 193 11.81 11.88 4.52
N ILE A 194 11.29 10.74 4.97
CA ILE A 194 10.95 9.61 4.10
C ILE A 194 9.46 9.27 4.17
N ASN A 195 8.91 8.82 3.06
CA ASN A 195 7.56 8.30 3.00
C ASN A 195 7.46 6.91 3.64
N THR A 196 6.25 6.56 4.07
CA THR A 196 5.89 5.20 4.49
C THR A 196 4.96 4.55 3.45
N PRO A 197 5.02 3.22 3.25
CA PRO A 197 5.87 2.23 3.93
C PRO A 197 7.36 2.44 3.70
N ALA A 198 8.15 2.29 4.76
CA ALA A 198 9.61 2.29 4.68
C ALA A 198 10.14 0.96 5.21
N THR A 199 10.99 0.28 4.43
CA THR A 199 11.49 -1.06 4.74
C THR A 199 12.96 -1.00 5.11
N PHE A 200 13.28 -1.51 6.28
CA PHE A 200 14.62 -1.52 6.86
C PHE A 200 15.19 -2.95 6.90
N GLU A 201 16.48 -3.10 6.62
CA GLU A 201 17.26 -4.28 6.96
C GLU A 201 18.17 -3.94 8.15
N THR A 202 17.92 -4.56 9.30
CA THR A 202 18.68 -4.30 10.52
C THR A 202 20.04 -5.01 10.48
N LYS A 203 21.00 -4.55 11.30
CA LYS A 203 22.30 -5.23 11.44
C LYS A 203 22.15 -6.64 12.02
N GLU A 204 21.09 -6.88 12.78
CA GLU A 204 20.69 -8.16 13.32
C GLU A 204 20.01 -9.10 12.31
N LYS A 205 19.92 -8.66 11.01
CA LYS A 205 19.29 -9.41 9.91
C LYS A 205 17.80 -9.67 10.12
N LEU A 206 17.10 -8.68 10.65
CA LEU A 206 15.65 -8.60 10.60
C LEU A 206 15.24 -7.59 9.51
N PHE A 207 14.12 -7.84 8.85
CA PHE A 207 13.44 -6.89 7.99
C PHE A 207 12.31 -6.24 8.79
N VAL A 208 12.22 -4.93 8.72
CA VAL A 208 11.26 -4.14 9.50
C VAL A 208 10.59 -3.16 8.57
N ALA A 209 9.24 -3.17 8.52
CA ALA A 209 8.48 -2.17 7.80
C ALA A 209 7.75 -1.25 8.78
N ILE A 210 7.93 0.05 8.61
CA ILE A 210 7.17 1.07 9.35
C ILE A 210 6.14 1.67 8.41
N HIS A 211 4.88 1.65 8.85
CA HIS A 211 3.75 2.18 8.10
C HIS A 211 2.63 2.64 9.05
N GLU A 212 1.45 2.87 8.52
CA GLU A 212 0.23 3.18 9.25
C GLU A 212 -0.98 2.42 8.69
N ALA A 213 -2.01 2.24 9.52
CA ALA A 213 -3.25 1.59 9.12
C ALA A 213 -4.47 2.40 9.56
N ASN A 214 -5.60 2.22 8.84
CA ASN A 214 -6.89 2.85 9.14
C ASN A 214 -6.84 4.38 9.16
N LEU A 215 -6.25 4.97 8.12
CA LEU A 215 -6.22 6.42 7.92
C LEU A 215 -7.58 6.90 7.37
N THR A 216 -8.40 7.51 8.22
CA THR A 216 -9.76 7.93 7.86
C THR A 216 -9.98 9.44 7.95
N ASP A 217 -9.98 10.02 9.14
CA ASP A 217 -10.12 11.47 9.39
C ASP A 217 -8.91 12.01 10.12
N PHE A 218 -7.76 11.78 9.56
CA PHE A 218 -6.46 12.18 10.07
C PHE A 218 -5.54 12.49 8.90
N THR A 219 -4.30 12.91 9.16
CA THR A 219 -3.29 13.15 8.14
C THR A 219 -2.28 12.00 8.07
N SER A 220 -1.67 11.79 6.92
CA SER A 220 -0.62 10.80 6.74
C SER A 220 0.61 11.07 7.61
N MET A 221 1.21 9.98 8.09
CA MET A 221 2.52 10.00 8.72
C MET A 221 3.63 9.84 7.67
N THR A 222 4.63 10.70 7.72
CA THR A 222 5.95 10.50 7.15
C THR A 222 6.96 10.33 8.29
N LEU A 223 8.21 9.99 7.99
CA LEU A 223 9.25 9.77 9.00
C LEU A 223 10.36 10.80 8.84
N LEU A 224 10.45 11.73 9.78
CA LEU A 224 11.54 12.71 9.85
C LEU A 224 12.72 12.11 10.60
N LYS A 225 13.88 12.06 9.95
CA LYS A 225 15.12 11.64 10.61
C LYS A 225 15.54 12.69 11.67
N THR A 226 15.71 12.27 12.92
CA THR A 226 16.21 13.10 14.02
C THR A 226 17.68 12.88 14.30
N ASN A 227 18.15 11.65 14.08
CA ASN A 227 19.56 11.27 14.11
C ASN A 227 19.80 10.01 13.28
N ASP A 228 21.03 9.48 13.27
CA ASP A 228 21.40 8.33 12.41
C ASP A 228 20.69 7.01 12.73
N LYS A 229 19.98 6.93 13.84
CA LYS A 229 19.29 5.72 14.31
C LYS A 229 17.81 5.97 14.63
N GLN A 230 17.33 7.19 14.49
CA GLN A 230 16.01 7.54 14.97
C GLN A 230 15.25 8.38 13.96
N TYR A 231 14.00 7.98 13.81
CA TYR A 231 12.95 8.77 13.14
C TYR A 231 11.89 9.19 14.15
N LYS A 232 11.17 10.23 13.82
CA LYS A 232 9.90 10.58 14.47
C LYS A 232 8.80 10.70 13.41
N SER A 233 7.57 10.52 13.83
CA SER A 233 6.39 10.86 13.03
C SER A 233 6.46 12.33 12.61
N GLU A 234 6.30 12.58 11.33
CA GLU A 234 6.10 13.93 10.78
C GLU A 234 4.80 13.91 10.00
N LEU A 235 3.81 14.60 10.53
CA LEU A 235 2.48 14.65 9.98
C LEU A 235 2.40 15.66 8.83
N VAL A 236 1.68 15.32 7.76
CA VAL A 236 1.49 16.21 6.61
C VAL A 236 0.53 17.35 6.96
N PRO A 237 0.90 18.61 6.77
CA PRO A 237 0.09 19.76 7.20
C PRO A 237 -1.00 20.14 6.18
N TRP A 238 -2.04 20.80 6.67
CA TRP A 238 -2.84 21.72 5.87
C TRP A 238 -1.99 22.91 5.43
N LYS A 239 -2.44 23.65 4.43
CA LYS A 239 -1.75 24.84 3.92
C LYS A 239 -1.38 25.86 5.01
N ASN A 240 -2.15 25.95 6.09
CA ASN A 240 -1.90 26.87 7.21
C ASN A 240 -0.99 26.31 8.31
N GLY A 241 -0.39 25.13 8.10
CA GLY A 241 0.55 24.48 8.99
C GLY A 241 -0.07 23.62 10.10
N VAL A 242 -1.37 23.66 10.32
CA VAL A 242 -2.06 22.72 11.23
C VAL A 242 -1.96 21.32 10.64
N LYS A 243 -1.65 20.32 11.46
CA LYS A 243 -1.55 18.95 11.00
C LYS A 243 -2.93 18.27 10.97
N VAL A 244 -3.70 18.42 12.05
CA VAL A 244 -5.03 17.80 12.17
C VAL A 244 -5.97 18.72 12.93
N TYR A 245 -7.19 18.84 12.42
CA TYR A 245 -8.34 19.38 13.14
C TYR A 245 -9.15 18.21 13.69
N ALA A 246 -9.25 18.11 15.02
CA ALA A 246 -9.98 17.03 15.66
C ALA A 246 -10.93 17.54 16.74
N GLN A 247 -11.91 16.71 17.08
CA GLN A 247 -12.84 16.94 18.20
C GLN A 247 -12.96 15.65 18.99
N THR A 248 -12.85 15.73 20.33
CA THR A 248 -13.01 14.57 21.20
C THR A 248 -14.47 14.09 21.26
N PRO A 249 -14.74 12.77 21.27
CA PRO A 249 -13.71 11.71 21.21
C PRO A 249 -13.16 11.53 19.80
N PHE A 250 -11.87 11.30 19.69
CA PHE A 250 -11.24 10.92 18.41
C PHE A 250 -10.13 9.91 18.63
N LYS A 251 -9.76 9.22 17.55
CA LYS A 251 -8.65 8.27 17.52
C LYS A 251 -7.72 8.56 16.34
N THR A 252 -6.44 8.29 16.52
CA THR A 252 -5.45 8.40 15.43
C THR A 252 -5.50 7.16 14.56
N PRO A 253 -4.90 7.18 13.35
CA PRO A 253 -4.52 5.96 12.66
C PRO A 253 -3.56 5.11 13.52
N TRP A 254 -3.51 3.81 13.24
CA TRP A 254 -2.51 2.94 13.82
C TRP A 254 -1.13 3.22 13.24
N ARG A 255 -0.11 3.29 14.09
CA ARG A 255 1.29 3.23 13.70
C ARG A 255 1.69 1.77 13.72
N THR A 256 2.28 1.27 12.62
CA THR A 256 2.57 -0.16 12.46
C THR A 256 4.07 -0.41 12.33
N ILE A 257 4.53 -1.47 12.97
CA ILE A 257 5.88 -2.01 12.85
C ILE A 257 5.73 -3.50 12.57
N VAL A 258 5.96 -3.87 11.31
CA VAL A 258 5.96 -5.28 10.88
C VAL A 258 7.39 -5.78 10.87
N VAL A 259 7.64 -7.01 11.33
CA VAL A 259 8.97 -7.59 11.41
C VAL A 259 9.00 -9.01 10.87
N GLY A 260 10.04 -9.33 10.10
CA GLY A 260 10.27 -10.67 9.55
C GLY A 260 11.75 -11.03 9.53
N LYS A 261 12.05 -12.33 9.40
CA LYS A 261 13.41 -12.88 9.23
C LYS A 261 13.90 -12.74 7.78
N ASN A 262 12.97 -12.53 6.86
CA ASN A 262 13.21 -12.32 5.43
C ASN A 262 12.17 -11.34 4.88
N PRO A 263 12.39 -10.76 3.68
CA PRO A 263 11.45 -9.81 3.09
C PRO A 263 10.05 -10.38 2.85
N GLY A 264 9.96 -11.67 2.56
CA GLY A 264 8.69 -12.34 2.29
C GLY A 264 7.76 -12.37 3.50
N GLU A 265 8.29 -12.59 4.71
CA GLU A 265 7.49 -12.56 5.94
C GLU A 265 6.88 -11.17 6.18
N VAL A 266 7.60 -10.10 5.82
CA VAL A 266 7.08 -8.73 5.91
C VAL A 266 6.02 -8.48 4.84
N ALA A 267 6.25 -8.94 3.60
CA ALA A 267 5.34 -8.74 2.48
C ALA A 267 4.00 -9.49 2.62
N THR A 268 4.00 -10.61 3.36
CA THR A 268 2.79 -11.44 3.59
C THR A 268 2.09 -11.16 4.91
N SER A 269 2.52 -10.14 5.66
CA SER A 269 1.86 -9.73 6.91
C SER A 269 0.46 -9.18 6.65
N THR A 270 -0.50 -9.59 7.48
CA THR A 270 -1.88 -9.12 7.42
C THR A 270 -2.23 -8.11 8.53
N ILE A 271 -1.24 -7.63 9.29
CA ILE A 271 -1.45 -6.68 10.40
C ILE A 271 -2.20 -5.44 9.94
N MET A 272 -1.84 -4.86 8.80
CA MET A 272 -2.51 -3.66 8.29
C MET A 272 -4.01 -3.90 8.06
N LEU A 273 -4.40 -5.08 7.57
CA LEU A 273 -5.82 -5.43 7.38
C LEU A 273 -6.50 -5.62 8.74
N ASN A 274 -5.88 -6.34 9.67
CA ASN A 274 -6.44 -6.63 11.01
C ASN A 274 -6.60 -5.38 11.87
N LEU A 275 -5.88 -4.30 11.59
CA LEU A 275 -6.01 -3.01 12.27
C LEU A 275 -7.11 -2.10 11.67
N ASN A 276 -7.77 -2.52 10.60
CA ASN A 276 -8.93 -1.83 10.02
C ASN A 276 -10.25 -2.42 10.53
N GLU A 277 -11.29 -1.61 10.49
CA GLU A 277 -12.63 -2.03 10.88
C GLU A 277 -13.21 -3.06 9.88
N PRO A 278 -14.12 -3.94 10.30
CA PRO A 278 -14.88 -4.80 9.40
C PRO A 278 -15.60 -4.02 8.30
N SER A 279 -16.00 -4.73 7.23
CA SER A 279 -16.73 -4.13 6.12
C SER A 279 -17.97 -3.36 6.58
N LYS A 280 -18.12 -2.15 6.06
CA LYS A 280 -19.33 -1.31 6.19
C LYS A 280 -20.33 -1.53 5.04
N ILE A 281 -19.97 -2.35 4.07
CA ILE A 281 -20.84 -2.73 2.95
C ILE A 281 -21.40 -4.10 3.27
N GLU A 282 -22.71 -4.19 3.37
CA GLU A 282 -23.43 -5.43 3.73
C GLU A 282 -23.52 -6.39 2.55
N ASP A 283 -23.95 -5.90 1.39
CA ASP A 283 -23.98 -6.69 0.16
C ASP A 283 -22.67 -6.50 -0.65
N LEU A 284 -21.86 -7.56 -0.69
CA LEU A 284 -20.60 -7.59 -1.41
C LEU A 284 -20.72 -8.26 -2.79
N SER A 285 -21.87 -8.73 -3.21
CA SER A 285 -22.08 -9.53 -4.42
C SER A 285 -21.75 -8.80 -5.73
N TRP A 286 -21.81 -7.47 -5.72
CA TRP A 286 -21.49 -6.61 -6.86
C TRP A 286 -20.01 -6.28 -7.00
N ILE A 287 -19.20 -6.59 -5.99
CA ILE A 287 -17.76 -6.33 -5.99
C ILE A 287 -17.05 -7.52 -6.63
N THR A 288 -16.50 -7.32 -7.81
CA THR A 288 -15.93 -8.40 -8.62
C THR A 288 -14.55 -8.01 -9.15
N PRO A 289 -13.48 -8.71 -8.72
CA PRO A 289 -12.17 -8.58 -9.36
C PRO A 289 -12.26 -8.87 -10.85
N SER A 290 -11.46 -8.15 -11.65
CA SER A 290 -11.55 -8.27 -13.11
C SER A 290 -10.24 -7.93 -13.83
N LYS A 291 -10.08 -8.53 -15.02
CA LYS A 291 -9.07 -8.13 -16.00
C LYS A 291 -9.68 -7.25 -17.06
N TYR A 292 -8.94 -6.23 -17.48
CA TYR A 292 -9.43 -5.29 -18.46
C TYR A 292 -8.33 -4.85 -19.45
N ILE A 293 -8.75 -4.27 -20.56
CA ILE A 293 -7.89 -3.53 -21.48
C ILE A 293 -8.35 -2.07 -21.52
N GLY A 294 -7.51 -1.13 -21.92
CA GLY A 294 -7.89 0.28 -21.93
C GLY A 294 -7.42 1.08 -23.13
N ILE A 295 -8.18 2.08 -23.49
CA ILE A 295 -7.77 3.15 -24.39
C ILE A 295 -6.92 4.14 -23.55
N TRP A 296 -5.76 3.70 -23.14
CA TRP A 296 -4.85 4.37 -22.21
C TRP A 296 -3.40 4.37 -22.75
N TRP A 297 -2.83 3.20 -23.05
CA TRP A 297 -1.46 3.12 -23.55
C TRP A 297 -1.27 3.85 -24.88
N GLY A 298 -2.27 3.78 -25.76
CA GLY A 298 -2.27 4.53 -27.01
C GLY A 298 -2.21 6.04 -26.85
N MET A 299 -2.70 6.57 -25.72
CA MET A 299 -2.60 8.00 -25.39
C MET A 299 -1.19 8.35 -24.91
N HIS A 300 -0.59 7.52 -24.06
CA HIS A 300 0.80 7.68 -23.63
C HIS A 300 1.81 7.53 -24.79
N LEU A 301 1.47 6.77 -25.82
CA LEU A 301 2.25 6.65 -27.06
C LEU A 301 1.92 7.72 -28.10
N GLU A 302 1.07 8.71 -27.80
CA GLU A 302 0.61 9.76 -28.73
C GLU A 302 -0.08 9.24 -30.00
N LYS A 303 -0.51 7.97 -30.00
CA LYS A 303 -1.38 7.38 -31.02
C LYS A 303 -2.77 8.01 -30.96
N TYR A 304 -3.25 8.26 -29.73
CA TYR A 304 -4.53 8.89 -29.42
C TYR A 304 -4.33 10.12 -28.54
N THR A 305 -5.39 10.94 -28.46
CA THR A 305 -5.50 12.08 -27.52
C THR A 305 -6.69 11.88 -26.60
N TRP A 306 -6.61 12.43 -25.36
CA TRP A 306 -7.74 12.46 -24.43
C TRP A 306 -8.81 13.48 -24.88
N GLY A 307 -8.40 14.64 -25.40
CA GLY A 307 -9.30 15.67 -25.90
C GLY A 307 -9.81 15.39 -27.31
N GLN A 308 -10.88 16.07 -27.67
CA GLN A 308 -11.55 15.95 -28.96
C GLN A 308 -10.63 16.36 -30.12
N GLY A 309 -10.72 15.68 -31.24
CA GLY A 309 -9.93 15.96 -32.44
C GLY A 309 -9.70 14.76 -33.33
N PRO A 310 -8.85 14.90 -34.37
CA PRO A 310 -8.61 13.82 -35.34
C PRO A 310 -8.00 12.53 -34.75
N LYS A 311 -7.36 12.64 -33.60
CA LYS A 311 -6.73 11.51 -32.89
C LYS A 311 -7.50 11.13 -31.61
N HIS A 312 -8.72 11.63 -31.39
CA HIS A 312 -9.47 11.33 -30.18
C HIS A 312 -9.62 9.81 -29.99
N GLY A 313 -9.10 9.31 -28.85
CA GLY A 313 -9.09 7.87 -28.57
C GLY A 313 -10.45 7.35 -28.12
N ALA A 314 -11.15 8.13 -27.30
CA ALA A 314 -12.42 7.76 -26.69
C ALA A 314 -13.60 8.01 -27.63
N THR A 315 -13.60 7.42 -28.82
CA THR A 315 -14.75 7.47 -29.74
C THR A 315 -15.62 6.24 -29.59
N THR A 316 -16.90 6.33 -29.93
CA THR A 316 -17.83 5.19 -29.97
C THR A 316 -17.28 4.04 -30.81
N LYS A 317 -16.70 4.35 -31.97
CA LYS A 317 -16.13 3.35 -32.86
C LYS A 317 -14.94 2.62 -32.22
N ASN A 318 -13.94 3.36 -31.78
CA ASN A 318 -12.72 2.78 -31.21
C ASN A 318 -13.03 1.99 -29.93
N THR A 319 -13.93 2.50 -29.09
CA THR A 319 -14.35 1.77 -27.87
C THR A 319 -14.99 0.43 -28.19
N LYS A 320 -15.82 0.34 -29.23
CA LYS A 320 -16.39 -0.95 -29.66
C LYS A 320 -15.34 -1.93 -30.18
N GLU A 321 -14.28 -1.48 -30.84
CA GLU A 321 -13.15 -2.31 -31.26
C GLU A 321 -12.43 -2.92 -30.04
N TYR A 322 -12.22 -2.12 -28.97
CA TYR A 322 -11.67 -2.61 -27.70
C TYR A 322 -12.61 -3.59 -26.96
N ILE A 323 -13.92 -3.33 -27.00
CA ILE A 323 -14.94 -4.25 -26.44
C ILE A 323 -14.94 -5.58 -27.19
N ASP A 324 -14.86 -5.58 -28.52
CA ASP A 324 -14.78 -6.82 -29.32
C ASP A 324 -13.50 -7.59 -29.01
N PHE A 325 -12.38 -6.92 -28.84
CA PHE A 325 -11.12 -7.54 -28.42
C PHE A 325 -11.24 -8.15 -27.02
N ALA A 326 -11.80 -7.42 -26.06
CA ALA A 326 -12.00 -7.90 -24.69
C ALA A 326 -12.89 -9.15 -24.67
N ALA A 327 -14.02 -9.12 -25.36
CA ALA A 327 -14.95 -10.27 -25.48
C ALA A 327 -14.28 -11.50 -26.10
N LYS A 328 -13.53 -11.32 -27.20
CA LYS A 328 -12.79 -12.38 -27.88
C LYS A 328 -11.75 -13.06 -26.99
N ASN A 329 -11.16 -12.30 -26.06
CA ASN A 329 -10.03 -12.73 -25.25
C ASN A 329 -10.37 -12.97 -23.76
N ASN A 330 -11.64 -13.01 -23.41
CA ASN A 330 -12.11 -13.29 -22.05
C ASN A 330 -11.59 -12.27 -21.02
N LEU A 331 -11.51 -10.99 -21.44
CA LEU A 331 -11.27 -9.87 -20.54
C LEU A 331 -12.61 -9.29 -20.11
N ASP A 332 -12.71 -8.91 -18.85
CA ASP A 332 -13.97 -8.53 -18.22
C ASP A 332 -14.40 -7.09 -18.51
N GLY A 333 -13.45 -6.23 -18.89
CA GLY A 333 -13.74 -4.79 -19.00
C GLY A 333 -12.88 -4.04 -20.01
N VAL A 334 -13.34 -2.83 -20.32
CA VAL A 334 -12.63 -1.84 -21.15
C VAL A 334 -12.62 -0.50 -20.40
N LEU A 335 -11.43 -0.01 -20.06
CA LEU A 335 -11.23 1.35 -19.54
C LEU A 335 -11.23 2.35 -20.69
N VAL A 336 -12.01 3.42 -20.55
CA VAL A 336 -12.07 4.52 -21.54
C VAL A 336 -11.76 5.84 -20.86
N GLU A 337 -10.55 6.33 -21.02
CA GLU A 337 -10.16 7.67 -20.63
C GLU A 337 -10.50 8.68 -21.73
N GLY A 338 -10.75 9.94 -21.38
CA GLY A 338 -11.06 10.99 -22.36
C GLY A 338 -12.48 10.96 -22.91
N TRP A 339 -13.39 10.18 -22.33
CA TRP A 339 -14.78 10.04 -22.81
C TRP A 339 -15.63 11.28 -22.60
N ASN A 340 -15.33 12.07 -21.58
CA ASN A 340 -16.11 13.21 -21.08
C ASN A 340 -15.51 14.56 -21.50
N GLU A 341 -16.33 15.59 -21.58
CA GLU A 341 -15.86 16.96 -21.87
C GLU A 341 -14.93 17.50 -20.80
N GLY A 342 -13.93 18.28 -21.20
CA GLY A 342 -13.03 19.01 -20.33
C GLY A 342 -11.54 18.78 -20.58
N TRP A 343 -11.17 17.89 -21.48
CA TRP A 343 -9.77 17.60 -21.81
C TRP A 343 -9.14 18.56 -22.84
N ASP A 344 -9.94 19.47 -23.42
CA ASP A 344 -9.46 20.41 -24.41
C ASP A 344 -8.65 21.55 -23.78
N GLY A 345 -7.56 21.96 -24.43
CA GLY A 345 -6.66 22.99 -23.90
C GLY A 345 -5.77 22.50 -22.77
N ASP A 346 -5.43 23.38 -21.83
CA ASP A 346 -4.62 23.04 -20.65
C ASP A 346 -5.51 22.58 -19.49
N TRP A 347 -5.99 21.36 -19.57
CA TRP A 347 -6.85 20.76 -18.53
C TRP A 347 -6.14 20.60 -17.19
N THR A 348 -4.80 20.56 -17.19
CA THR A 348 -4.01 20.44 -15.96
C THR A 348 -3.99 21.72 -15.14
N ALA A 349 -4.35 22.86 -15.74
CA ALA A 349 -4.26 24.15 -15.08
C ALA A 349 -5.18 24.29 -13.86
N ASP A 350 -6.42 23.74 -13.92
CA ASP A 350 -7.34 23.86 -12.79
C ASP A 350 -8.42 22.76 -12.66
N GLY A 351 -8.60 21.89 -13.62
CA GLY A 351 -9.59 20.81 -13.63
C GLY A 351 -11.06 21.24 -13.60
N SER A 352 -11.37 22.54 -13.58
CA SER A 352 -12.76 23.03 -13.51
C SER A 352 -13.52 22.88 -14.83
N SER A 353 -12.82 22.55 -15.92
CA SER A 353 -13.39 22.25 -17.22
C SER A 353 -14.07 20.88 -17.30
N PHE A 354 -13.73 19.94 -16.41
CA PHE A 354 -14.26 18.59 -16.49
C PHE A 354 -15.75 18.50 -16.15
N SER A 355 -16.48 17.83 -17.02
CA SER A 355 -17.83 17.36 -16.73
C SER A 355 -17.80 15.84 -16.50
N PHE A 356 -18.28 15.38 -15.37
CA PHE A 356 -18.34 13.95 -15.07
C PHE A 356 -19.68 13.29 -15.45
N VAL A 357 -20.52 14.05 -16.18
CA VAL A 357 -21.86 13.62 -16.63
C VAL A 357 -22.08 13.84 -18.12
N LYS A 358 -21.19 14.55 -18.82
CA LYS A 358 -21.36 14.90 -20.23
C LYS A 358 -20.23 14.30 -21.07
N ALA A 359 -20.61 13.43 -21.99
CA ALA A 359 -19.70 12.83 -22.95
C ALA A 359 -19.39 13.79 -24.11
N TYR A 360 -18.23 13.61 -24.74
CA TYR A 360 -17.96 14.24 -26.03
C TYR A 360 -18.96 13.77 -27.11
N PRO A 361 -19.25 14.59 -28.14
CA PRO A 361 -20.25 14.25 -29.16
C PRO A 361 -19.99 12.96 -29.96
N ASP A 362 -18.73 12.55 -30.06
CA ASP A 362 -18.30 11.32 -30.75
C ASP A 362 -18.25 10.09 -29.84
N PHE A 363 -18.64 10.23 -28.55
CA PHE A 363 -18.73 9.15 -27.57
C PHE A 363 -20.19 8.96 -27.09
N ASN A 364 -20.86 7.95 -27.61
CA ASN A 364 -22.23 7.61 -27.20
C ASN A 364 -22.22 6.62 -26.04
N LEU A 365 -22.25 7.13 -24.80
CA LEU A 365 -22.18 6.31 -23.58
C LEU A 365 -23.29 5.25 -23.52
N GLU A 366 -24.53 5.60 -23.87
CA GLU A 366 -25.67 4.66 -23.83
C GLU A 366 -25.53 3.53 -24.86
N GLU A 367 -25.09 3.85 -26.08
CA GLU A 367 -24.85 2.86 -27.13
C GLU A 367 -23.71 1.90 -26.75
N ILE A 368 -22.62 2.45 -26.21
CA ILE A 368 -21.43 1.70 -25.80
C ILE A 368 -21.75 0.74 -24.65
N THR A 369 -22.44 1.22 -23.62
CA THR A 369 -22.79 0.36 -22.47
C THR A 369 -23.74 -0.76 -22.83
N LYS A 370 -24.73 -0.50 -23.73
CA LYS A 370 -25.59 -1.55 -24.29
C LYS A 370 -24.79 -2.56 -25.11
N TYR A 371 -23.86 -2.08 -25.94
CA TYR A 371 -23.01 -2.96 -26.77
C TYR A 371 -22.10 -3.83 -25.89
N ALA A 372 -21.47 -3.27 -24.89
CA ALA A 372 -20.62 -3.96 -23.93
C ALA A 372 -21.41 -5.06 -23.18
N ALA A 373 -22.60 -4.73 -22.69
CA ALA A 373 -23.47 -5.70 -22.02
C ALA A 373 -23.84 -6.92 -22.89
N ILE A 374 -24.15 -6.71 -24.19
CA ILE A 374 -24.44 -7.79 -25.14
C ILE A 374 -23.22 -8.70 -25.30
N LYS A 375 -22.01 -8.16 -25.20
CA LYS A 375 -20.74 -8.89 -25.33
C LYS A 375 -20.23 -9.47 -24.00
N ASN A 376 -20.97 -9.29 -22.92
CA ASN A 376 -20.57 -9.64 -21.56
C ASN A 376 -19.23 -8.98 -21.13
N VAL A 377 -19.04 -7.73 -21.56
CA VAL A 377 -17.91 -6.88 -21.20
C VAL A 377 -18.43 -5.67 -20.44
N ARG A 378 -17.70 -5.18 -19.45
CA ARG A 378 -18.05 -3.98 -18.69
C ARG A 378 -17.29 -2.75 -19.20
N LEU A 379 -17.93 -1.60 -19.18
CA LEU A 379 -17.22 -0.34 -19.32
C LEU A 379 -16.64 0.05 -17.98
N ILE A 380 -15.37 0.41 -17.94
CA ILE A 380 -14.71 1.05 -16.80
C ILE A 380 -14.64 2.53 -17.12
N GLY A 381 -15.29 3.34 -16.29
CA GLY A 381 -15.30 4.79 -16.44
C GLY A 381 -14.01 5.43 -15.99
N HIS A 382 -13.82 6.68 -16.34
CA HIS A 382 -12.67 7.49 -15.92
C HIS A 382 -13.10 8.88 -15.48
N HIS A 383 -12.60 9.34 -14.34
CA HIS A 383 -12.81 10.65 -13.76
C HIS A 383 -11.47 11.30 -13.43
N GLU A 384 -10.84 11.98 -14.40
CA GLU A 384 -9.70 12.86 -14.12
C GLU A 384 -10.20 14.18 -13.55
N THR A 385 -9.58 14.62 -12.46
CA THR A 385 -10.00 15.83 -11.73
C THR A 385 -8.99 16.96 -11.83
N ALA A 386 -7.76 16.70 -12.30
CA ALA A 386 -6.63 17.62 -12.19
C ALA A 386 -6.47 18.22 -10.77
N GLY A 387 -6.80 17.42 -9.74
CA GLY A 387 -6.76 17.83 -8.35
C GLY A 387 -7.86 18.84 -7.93
N ALA A 388 -8.84 19.16 -8.78
CA ALA A 388 -9.94 20.07 -8.47
C ALA A 388 -11.05 19.35 -7.66
N THR A 389 -10.75 18.97 -6.43
CA THR A 389 -11.59 18.11 -5.62
C THR A 389 -12.95 18.68 -5.29
N LYS A 390 -13.05 20.00 -5.06
CA LYS A 390 -14.35 20.67 -4.80
C LYS A 390 -15.25 20.63 -6.01
N HIS A 391 -14.68 20.82 -7.20
CA HIS A 391 -15.41 20.73 -8.46
C HIS A 391 -15.92 19.29 -8.69
N TYR A 392 -15.05 18.30 -8.47
CA TYR A 392 -15.44 16.89 -8.55
C TYR A 392 -16.53 16.54 -7.54
N GLU A 393 -16.37 16.94 -6.27
CA GLU A 393 -17.36 16.68 -5.22
C GLU A 393 -18.74 17.31 -5.52
N SER A 394 -18.79 18.43 -6.23
CA SER A 394 -20.05 19.07 -6.62
C SER A 394 -20.84 18.27 -7.65
N GLN A 395 -20.17 17.37 -8.41
CA GLN A 395 -20.80 16.53 -9.44
C GLN A 395 -20.83 15.03 -9.03
N LEU A 396 -20.23 14.65 -7.91
CA LEU A 396 -19.93 13.26 -7.54
C LEU A 396 -21.18 12.37 -7.48
N GLU A 397 -22.25 12.85 -6.86
CA GLU A 397 -23.53 12.13 -6.77
C GLU A 397 -24.16 11.92 -8.17
N ASP A 398 -24.17 12.94 -9.00
CA ASP A 398 -24.76 12.86 -10.34
C ASP A 398 -23.92 11.96 -11.26
N ALA A 399 -22.61 12.02 -11.14
CA ALA A 399 -21.69 11.18 -11.90
C ALA A 399 -21.87 9.68 -11.57
N PHE A 400 -21.90 9.34 -10.30
CA PHE A 400 -22.08 7.94 -9.90
C PHE A 400 -23.52 7.44 -10.18
N LYS A 401 -24.52 8.30 -10.04
CA LYS A 401 -25.89 7.98 -10.44
C LYS A 401 -26.00 7.73 -11.97
N LEU A 402 -25.28 8.50 -12.78
CA LEU A 402 -25.19 8.25 -14.22
C LEU A 402 -24.58 6.87 -14.48
N TYR A 403 -23.46 6.55 -13.86
CA TYR A 403 -22.78 5.28 -14.04
C TYR A 403 -23.67 4.10 -13.59
N GLN A 404 -24.29 4.19 -12.43
CA GLN A 404 -25.23 3.17 -11.97
C GLN A 404 -26.38 2.96 -12.98
N LYS A 405 -26.98 4.05 -13.51
CA LYS A 405 -28.02 3.97 -14.54
C LYS A 405 -27.54 3.31 -15.84
N MET A 406 -26.28 3.51 -16.20
CA MET A 406 -25.68 2.96 -17.42
C MET A 406 -25.09 1.55 -17.23
N GLY A 407 -25.14 0.99 -16.01
CA GLY A 407 -24.56 -0.30 -15.69
C GLY A 407 -23.03 -0.30 -15.60
N VAL A 408 -22.41 0.87 -15.45
CA VAL A 408 -20.97 1.02 -15.18
C VAL A 408 -20.75 0.88 -13.68
N ASN A 409 -20.00 -0.13 -13.26
CA ASN A 409 -19.77 -0.44 -11.85
C ASN A 409 -18.31 -0.29 -11.40
N THR A 410 -17.46 0.29 -12.24
CA THR A 410 -16.04 0.51 -11.92
C THR A 410 -15.61 1.86 -12.49
N VAL A 411 -14.85 2.62 -11.72
CA VAL A 411 -14.29 3.89 -12.15
C VAL A 411 -12.82 4.00 -11.75
N LYS A 412 -11.98 4.43 -12.70
CA LYS A 412 -10.65 4.95 -12.43
C LYS A 412 -10.76 6.43 -12.14
N THR A 413 -10.23 6.89 -10.99
CA THR A 413 -10.20 8.32 -10.63
C THR A 413 -8.77 8.84 -10.70
N GLY A 414 -8.56 10.01 -11.29
CA GLY A 414 -7.27 10.68 -11.43
C GLY A 414 -7.23 12.04 -10.72
N TYR A 415 -6.05 12.40 -10.21
CA TYR A 415 -5.84 13.64 -9.48
C TYR A 415 -4.50 14.27 -9.87
N VAL A 416 -4.20 14.31 -11.15
CA VAL A 416 -2.98 14.95 -11.64
C VAL A 416 -2.87 16.37 -11.07
N ASN A 417 -1.80 16.70 -10.50
CA ASN A 417 -1.34 17.95 -9.91
C ASN A 417 -0.75 17.75 -8.51
N LYS A 418 0.23 18.58 -8.18
CA LYS A 418 0.96 18.52 -6.91
C LYS A 418 0.06 18.77 -5.69
N TYR A 419 -1.01 19.54 -5.86
CA TYR A 419 -1.91 19.95 -4.79
C TYR A 419 -3.37 19.73 -5.16
N LEU A 420 -4.16 19.29 -4.22
CA LEU A 420 -5.61 19.33 -4.29
C LEU A 420 -6.09 20.79 -4.12
N ASP A 421 -7.04 21.22 -4.98
CA ASP A 421 -7.55 22.59 -5.05
C ASP A 421 -6.43 23.66 -5.03
N LYS A 422 -5.29 23.37 -5.70
CA LYS A 422 -4.11 24.24 -5.84
C LYS A 422 -3.39 24.60 -4.53
N LYS A 423 -3.68 23.91 -3.41
CA LYS A 423 -3.13 24.32 -2.11
C LYS A 423 -2.89 23.21 -1.09
N GLU A 424 -3.70 22.17 -1.06
CA GLU A 424 -3.61 21.13 -0.04
C GLU A 424 -2.85 19.90 -0.58
N TRP A 425 -2.04 19.26 0.26
CA TRP A 425 -1.38 18.03 -0.11
C TRP A 425 -2.37 16.86 -0.20
N HIS A 426 -2.15 15.94 -1.16
CA HIS A 426 -2.96 14.72 -1.33
C HIS A 426 -3.04 13.88 -0.05
N ASP A 427 -1.95 13.80 0.69
CA ASP A 427 -1.78 13.00 1.90
C ASP A 427 -2.02 13.79 3.20
N SER A 428 -2.54 15.03 3.13
CA SER A 428 -3.06 15.77 4.27
C SER A 428 -4.41 15.23 4.75
N GLN A 429 -4.88 15.69 5.90
CA GLN A 429 -6.24 15.38 6.37
C GLN A 429 -7.32 15.84 5.37
N TYR A 430 -7.07 16.91 4.61
CA TYR A 430 -7.95 17.35 3.54
C TYR A 430 -8.12 16.27 2.48
N GLY A 431 -7.02 15.75 1.98
CA GLY A 431 -7.03 14.66 1.00
C GLY A 431 -7.65 13.38 1.55
N ALA A 432 -7.29 12.98 2.79
CA ALA A 432 -7.86 11.80 3.43
C ALA A 432 -9.41 11.87 3.50
N ARG A 433 -9.97 13.04 3.83
CA ARG A 433 -11.42 13.28 3.85
C ARG A 433 -12.02 13.17 2.45
N HIS A 434 -11.36 13.74 1.45
CA HIS A 434 -11.82 13.70 0.06
C HIS A 434 -11.87 12.27 -0.48
N TYR A 435 -10.76 11.54 -0.42
CA TYR A 435 -10.68 10.15 -0.91
C TYR A 435 -11.68 9.23 -0.20
N ARG A 436 -11.87 9.41 1.10
CA ARG A 436 -12.89 8.69 1.86
C ARG A 436 -14.30 9.02 1.38
N LYS A 437 -14.63 10.29 1.13
CA LYS A 437 -15.93 10.71 0.63
C LYS A 437 -16.23 10.08 -0.74
N VAL A 438 -15.24 10.06 -1.65
CA VAL A 438 -15.38 9.42 -2.97
C VAL A 438 -15.67 7.94 -2.81
N MET A 439 -14.90 7.22 -1.99
CA MET A 439 -15.05 5.79 -1.72
C MET A 439 -16.43 5.45 -1.13
N GLU A 440 -16.88 6.21 -0.12
CA GLU A 440 -18.18 6.02 0.52
C GLU A 440 -19.34 6.33 -0.44
N THR A 441 -19.22 7.39 -1.26
CA THR A 441 -20.24 7.72 -2.25
C THR A 441 -20.29 6.66 -3.36
N ALA A 442 -19.14 6.18 -3.83
CA ALA A 442 -19.09 5.09 -4.81
C ALA A 442 -19.75 3.81 -4.29
N ALA A 443 -19.52 3.43 -3.02
CA ALA A 443 -20.17 2.29 -2.40
C ALA A 443 -21.70 2.40 -2.41
N LYS A 444 -22.24 3.58 -2.15
CA LYS A 444 -23.69 3.88 -2.22
C LYS A 444 -24.31 3.58 -3.58
N TYR A 445 -23.53 3.75 -4.65
CA TYR A 445 -23.94 3.52 -6.04
C TYR A 445 -23.45 2.19 -6.63
N HIS A 446 -22.91 1.30 -5.81
CA HIS A 446 -22.33 0.02 -6.19
C HIS A 446 -21.20 0.16 -7.25
N ILE A 447 -20.27 1.10 -6.99
CA ILE A 447 -19.14 1.37 -7.88
C ILE A 447 -17.83 1.02 -7.19
N MET A 448 -17.01 0.24 -7.89
CA MET A 448 -15.63 -0.08 -7.52
C MET A 448 -14.68 1.05 -7.94
N ILE A 449 -13.65 1.29 -7.14
CA ILE A 449 -12.69 2.38 -7.35
C ILE A 449 -11.30 1.80 -7.66
N ASP A 450 -10.70 2.33 -8.72
CA ASP A 450 -9.27 2.35 -8.98
C ASP A 450 -8.79 3.80 -8.83
N ASN A 451 -7.87 4.09 -7.91
CA ASN A 451 -7.54 5.46 -7.54
C ASN A 451 -6.10 5.82 -7.96
N HIS A 452 -5.92 6.77 -8.88
CA HIS A 452 -4.63 7.27 -9.35
C HIS A 452 -4.24 8.59 -8.67
N GLU A 453 -2.93 8.90 -8.61
CA GLU A 453 -2.31 9.98 -7.81
C GLU A 453 -2.85 10.05 -6.37
N PRO A 454 -2.95 8.92 -5.68
CA PRO A 454 -3.71 8.79 -4.46
C PRO A 454 -2.93 9.21 -3.22
N ILE A 455 -3.64 9.29 -2.10
CA ILE A 455 -3.03 9.06 -0.78
C ILE A 455 -2.60 7.59 -0.67
N LYS A 456 -1.52 7.29 0.07
CA LYS A 456 -1.06 5.90 0.28
C LYS A 456 -2.15 5.00 0.89
N GLY A 457 -2.13 3.72 0.53
CA GLY A 457 -3.04 2.71 1.08
C GLY A 457 -2.72 2.40 2.55
N THR A 458 -3.76 2.19 3.35
CA THR A 458 -3.66 1.91 4.79
C THR A 458 -4.61 0.79 5.24
N GLY A 459 -4.95 -0.13 4.32
CA GLY A 459 -5.81 -1.28 4.60
C GLY A 459 -7.32 -0.99 4.57
N LEU A 460 -7.73 0.19 4.11
CA LEU A 460 -9.13 0.59 4.07
C LEU A 460 -10.02 -0.32 3.22
N GLN A 461 -9.45 -1.10 2.33
CA GLN A 461 -10.16 -2.11 1.55
C GLN A 461 -10.84 -3.20 2.39
N ARG A 462 -10.43 -3.42 3.67
CA ARG A 462 -11.20 -4.25 4.60
C ARG A 462 -12.54 -3.62 4.95
N THR A 463 -12.55 -2.30 5.21
CA THR A 463 -13.75 -1.56 5.61
C THR A 463 -14.64 -1.18 4.42
N TYR A 464 -14.00 -0.89 3.28
CA TYR A 464 -14.63 -0.53 2.01
C TYR A 464 -14.08 -1.40 0.88
N PRO A 465 -14.57 -2.64 0.72
CA PRO A 465 -14.07 -3.56 -0.30
C PRO A 465 -14.28 -3.11 -1.76
N ASN A 466 -15.07 -2.08 -1.99
CA ASN A 466 -15.19 -1.42 -3.29
C ASN A 466 -13.96 -0.54 -3.64
N PHE A 467 -13.10 -0.28 -2.70
CA PHE A 467 -11.79 0.34 -2.94
C PHE A 467 -10.82 -0.75 -3.35
N MET A 468 -10.76 -1.02 -4.67
CA MET A 468 -10.11 -2.20 -5.22
C MET A 468 -8.60 -2.04 -5.27
N THR A 469 -8.13 -1.01 -5.95
CA THR A 469 -6.71 -0.80 -6.23
C THR A 469 -6.39 0.68 -6.31
N GLN A 470 -5.12 1.00 -6.30
CA GLN A 470 -4.63 2.36 -6.49
C GLN A 470 -3.22 2.37 -7.05
N GLU A 471 -2.85 3.44 -7.74
CA GLU A 471 -1.49 3.67 -8.17
C GLU A 471 -0.57 3.95 -6.97
N GLY A 472 -0.32 5.18 -6.58
CA GLY A 472 0.52 5.56 -5.45
C GLY A 472 1.93 4.97 -5.48
N GLY A 473 2.51 4.91 -6.65
CA GLY A 473 3.83 4.39 -6.94
C GLY A 473 4.15 4.51 -8.42
N ARG A 474 5.42 4.51 -8.79
CA ARG A 474 5.86 4.64 -10.16
C ARG A 474 5.45 3.43 -11.00
N GLY A 475 4.38 3.58 -11.80
CA GLY A 475 3.75 2.57 -12.62
C GLY A 475 4.29 2.46 -14.04
N GLN A 476 3.59 1.70 -14.88
CA GLN A 476 3.98 1.39 -16.26
C GLN A 476 4.06 2.61 -17.18
N GLU A 477 3.25 3.63 -16.95
CA GLU A 477 3.22 4.85 -17.79
C GLU A 477 4.55 5.60 -17.85
N TYR A 478 5.38 5.49 -16.81
CA TYR A 478 6.72 6.03 -16.79
C TYR A 478 7.62 5.44 -17.88
N ASN A 479 7.30 4.27 -18.40
CA ASN A 479 7.98 3.69 -19.56
C ASN A 479 7.62 4.38 -20.89
N ALA A 480 6.64 5.28 -20.90
CA ALA A 480 6.27 6.07 -22.08
C ALA A 480 6.85 7.49 -22.04
N TRP A 481 6.78 8.17 -20.90
CA TRP A 481 7.04 9.62 -20.87
C TRP A 481 8.19 10.07 -19.96
N SER A 482 8.73 9.22 -19.11
CA SER A 482 9.79 9.66 -18.18
C SER A 482 11.12 9.90 -18.89
N VAL A 483 11.78 11.01 -18.51
CA VAL A 483 13.06 11.43 -19.12
C VAL A 483 14.27 10.63 -18.63
N ASP A 484 14.12 9.77 -17.63
CA ASP A 484 15.15 8.91 -17.07
C ASP A 484 15.23 7.52 -17.72
N GLY A 485 14.41 7.27 -18.76
CA GLY A 485 14.43 6.06 -19.56
C GLY A 485 13.43 4.96 -19.15
N GLY A 486 12.58 5.22 -18.16
CA GLY A 486 11.55 4.28 -17.70
C GLY A 486 11.92 3.50 -16.43
N ASN A 487 11.07 2.54 -16.07
CA ASN A 487 11.24 1.72 -14.87
C ASN A 487 12.34 0.68 -15.05
N THR A 488 13.33 0.70 -14.17
CA THR A 488 14.43 -0.29 -14.20
C THR A 488 13.97 -1.64 -13.65
N PRO A 489 14.64 -2.74 -14.01
CA PRO A 489 14.35 -4.05 -13.41
C PRO A 489 14.53 -4.08 -11.89
N GLU A 490 15.44 -3.28 -11.33
CA GLU A 490 15.64 -3.09 -9.89
C GLU A 490 14.42 -2.51 -9.21
N HIS A 491 13.72 -1.58 -9.87
CA HIS A 491 12.48 -1.00 -9.35
C HIS A 491 11.42 -2.09 -9.18
N LEU A 492 11.22 -2.93 -10.19
CA LEU A 492 10.21 -4.01 -10.16
C LEU A 492 10.48 -5.04 -9.04
N THR A 493 11.75 -5.38 -8.80
CA THR A 493 12.13 -6.32 -7.73
C THR A 493 12.12 -5.68 -6.34
N THR A 494 11.92 -4.36 -6.25
CA THR A 494 11.80 -3.62 -4.98
C THR A 494 10.34 -3.43 -4.56
N LEU A 495 9.42 -3.24 -5.51
CA LEU A 495 8.02 -2.91 -5.26
C LEU A 495 7.28 -3.87 -4.32
N PRO A 496 7.44 -5.20 -4.40
CA PRO A 496 6.72 -6.14 -3.51
C PRO A 496 7.02 -5.96 -2.02
N PHE A 497 8.18 -5.40 -1.69
CA PHE A 497 8.69 -5.25 -0.33
C PHE A 497 8.68 -3.80 0.16
N THR A 498 8.09 -2.91 -0.60
CA THR A 498 8.01 -1.46 -0.31
C THR A 498 6.62 -0.94 -0.62
N ARG A 499 6.33 -0.49 -1.85
CA ARG A 499 5.03 0.07 -2.26
C ARG A 499 3.87 -0.87 -1.95
N MET A 500 4.01 -2.16 -2.22
CA MET A 500 2.91 -3.11 -2.04
C MET A 500 2.59 -3.42 -0.57
N LEU A 501 3.44 -3.04 0.38
CA LEU A 501 3.11 -3.10 1.80
C LEU A 501 1.96 -2.15 2.18
N SER A 502 1.58 -1.22 1.31
CA SER A 502 0.40 -0.36 1.48
C SER A 502 -0.87 -0.90 0.81
N GLY A 503 -0.82 -2.11 0.23
CA GLY A 503 -1.96 -2.77 -0.40
C GLY A 503 -1.87 -2.84 -1.93
N PRO A 504 -2.97 -3.20 -2.61
CA PRO A 504 -3.01 -3.42 -4.07
C PRO A 504 -2.40 -2.27 -4.86
N PHE A 505 -1.75 -2.61 -5.98
CA PHE A 505 -1.07 -1.64 -6.83
C PHE A 505 -1.51 -1.76 -8.29
N ASP A 506 -2.15 -0.71 -8.82
CA ASP A 506 -2.43 -0.60 -10.24
C ASP A 506 -1.17 -0.16 -11.01
N TYR A 507 -0.27 -1.12 -11.20
CA TYR A 507 0.99 -0.94 -11.94
C TYR A 507 0.76 -0.94 -13.45
N THR A 508 -0.30 -1.58 -13.94
CA THR A 508 -0.66 -1.74 -15.37
C THR A 508 0.38 -2.51 -16.20
N PRO A 509 0.74 -3.76 -15.84
CA PRO A 509 1.71 -4.57 -16.60
C PRO A 509 1.15 -5.09 -17.92
N GLY A 510 2.00 -5.73 -18.74
CA GLY A 510 1.57 -6.52 -19.88
C GLY A 510 1.94 -5.99 -21.25
N ASN A 511 2.88 -5.08 -21.36
CA ASN A 511 3.37 -4.63 -22.67
C ASN A 511 4.08 -5.75 -23.43
N PHE A 512 3.66 -5.98 -24.68
CA PHE A 512 4.21 -6.96 -25.62
C PHE A 512 5.02 -6.31 -26.72
N ASN A 513 4.81 -5.01 -26.98
CA ASN A 513 5.64 -4.26 -27.92
C ASN A 513 6.69 -3.45 -27.16
N PHE A 514 7.98 -3.73 -27.40
CA PHE A 514 9.12 -3.00 -26.82
C PHE A 514 9.80 -2.06 -27.81
N ASP A 515 9.34 -2.02 -29.08
CA ASP A 515 9.97 -1.25 -30.17
C ASP A 515 9.27 0.09 -30.42
N TYR A 516 8.30 0.45 -29.58
CA TYR A 516 7.67 1.77 -29.66
C TYR A 516 8.69 2.88 -29.37
N LYS A 517 8.39 4.07 -29.89
CA LYS A 517 9.22 5.25 -29.67
C LYS A 517 8.40 6.35 -29.02
N THR A 518 8.98 6.99 -28.04
CA THR A 518 8.39 8.16 -27.35
C THR A 518 9.33 9.35 -27.43
N PRO A 519 8.83 10.58 -27.32
CA PRO A 519 9.69 11.78 -27.31
C PRO A 519 10.74 11.78 -26.18
N SER A 520 10.41 11.18 -25.04
CA SER A 520 11.29 11.06 -23.87
C SER A 520 12.44 10.04 -24.06
N GLY A 521 12.27 9.08 -24.99
CA GLY A 521 13.15 7.92 -25.13
C GLY A 521 12.93 6.86 -24.05
N ALA A 522 11.89 6.98 -23.21
CA ALA A 522 11.51 5.96 -22.24
C ALA A 522 11.07 4.66 -22.93
N ARG A 523 11.29 3.55 -22.26
CA ARG A 523 10.88 2.23 -22.75
C ARG A 523 10.62 1.25 -21.61
N VAL A 524 9.91 0.20 -21.90
CA VAL A 524 9.80 -0.97 -21.00
C VAL A 524 11.18 -1.65 -20.91
N GLN A 525 11.68 -1.80 -19.69
CA GLN A 525 13.02 -2.36 -19.43
C GLN A 525 12.95 -3.78 -18.84
N THR A 526 12.17 -4.65 -19.48
CA THR A 526 12.03 -6.07 -19.09
C THR A 526 12.06 -6.95 -20.31
N THR A 527 12.15 -8.27 -20.09
CA THR A 527 11.78 -9.25 -21.11
C THR A 527 10.27 -9.46 -21.14
N LEU A 528 9.75 -10.09 -22.20
CA LEU A 528 8.34 -10.45 -22.30
C LEU A 528 7.92 -11.45 -21.19
N ALA A 529 8.77 -12.43 -20.87
CA ALA A 529 8.49 -13.36 -19.77
C ALA A 529 8.41 -12.67 -18.40
N ASN A 530 9.17 -11.59 -18.19
CA ASN A 530 9.04 -10.76 -17.00
C ASN A 530 7.68 -10.06 -16.96
N GLN A 531 7.20 -9.47 -18.07
CA GLN A 531 5.87 -8.84 -18.14
C GLN A 531 4.74 -9.83 -17.76
N LEU A 532 4.85 -11.09 -18.16
CA LEU A 532 3.91 -12.13 -17.74
C LEU A 532 4.02 -12.42 -16.24
N ALA A 533 5.23 -12.54 -15.71
CA ALA A 533 5.46 -12.80 -14.28
C ALA A 533 4.91 -11.70 -13.37
N LEU A 534 4.88 -10.44 -13.85
CA LEU A 534 4.36 -9.30 -13.08
C LEU A 534 2.89 -9.47 -12.67
N TYR A 535 2.07 -10.21 -13.42
CA TYR A 535 0.69 -10.51 -13.03
C TYR A 535 0.56 -11.35 -11.76
N VAL A 536 1.63 -12.08 -11.39
CA VAL A 536 1.71 -12.81 -10.13
C VAL A 536 2.44 -12.01 -9.07
N ILE A 537 3.50 -11.29 -9.46
CA ILE A 537 4.34 -10.52 -8.54
C ILE A 537 3.60 -9.30 -7.97
N ILE A 538 2.95 -8.51 -8.83
CA ILE A 538 2.25 -7.29 -8.46
C ILE A 538 0.76 -7.58 -8.32
N PHE A 539 0.25 -7.51 -7.10
CA PHE A 539 -1.16 -7.76 -6.83
C PHE A 539 -2.02 -6.53 -7.13
N SER A 540 -3.03 -6.73 -7.95
CA SER A 540 -4.18 -5.84 -8.12
C SER A 540 -5.42 -6.66 -8.43
N PRO A 541 -6.56 -6.44 -7.76
CA PRO A 541 -7.82 -7.11 -8.12
C PRO A 541 -8.48 -6.53 -9.38
N LEU A 542 -7.98 -5.40 -9.88
CA LEU A 542 -8.26 -4.88 -11.21
C LEU A 542 -6.93 -4.91 -11.98
N GLN A 543 -6.76 -5.90 -12.87
CA GLN A 543 -5.51 -6.10 -13.62
C GLN A 543 -5.69 -5.70 -15.09
N MET A 544 -4.87 -4.76 -15.53
CA MET A 544 -4.88 -4.29 -16.91
C MET A 544 -3.99 -5.16 -17.81
N ALA A 545 -4.50 -5.49 -19.00
CA ALA A 545 -3.66 -5.84 -20.16
C ALA A 545 -3.31 -4.51 -20.84
N SER A 546 -2.14 -3.95 -20.55
CA SER A 546 -1.86 -2.53 -20.80
C SER A 546 -1.56 -2.15 -22.24
N ASP A 547 -1.15 -3.11 -23.08
CA ASP A 547 -0.76 -2.83 -24.47
C ASP A 547 -1.98 -2.68 -25.41
N LEU A 548 -1.69 -2.28 -26.65
CA LEU A 548 -2.69 -2.16 -27.70
C LEU A 548 -3.19 -3.53 -28.16
N PRO A 549 -4.47 -3.68 -28.57
CA PRO A 549 -5.04 -4.95 -29.03
C PRO A 549 -4.19 -5.67 -30.08
N GLU A 550 -3.66 -4.93 -31.06
CA GLU A 550 -2.87 -5.49 -32.17
C GLU A 550 -1.55 -6.12 -31.72
N ASN A 551 -1.01 -5.74 -30.57
CA ASN A 551 0.23 -6.29 -30.04
C ASN A 551 0.04 -7.66 -29.36
N TYR A 552 -1.17 -7.99 -28.96
CA TYR A 552 -1.55 -9.29 -28.40
C TYR A 552 -2.04 -10.31 -29.44
N GLU A 553 -2.53 -9.84 -30.59
CA GLU A 553 -3.11 -10.73 -31.59
C GLU A 553 -2.10 -11.73 -32.14
N GLY A 554 -2.48 -13.02 -32.10
CA GLY A 554 -1.63 -14.12 -32.57
C GLY A 554 -0.44 -14.46 -31.68
N LYS A 555 -0.31 -13.86 -30.49
CA LYS A 555 0.77 -14.12 -29.53
C LYS A 555 0.37 -15.25 -28.56
N PRO A 556 1.04 -16.42 -28.62
CA PRO A 556 0.72 -17.54 -27.71
C PRO A 556 0.99 -17.17 -26.23
N GLU A 557 1.92 -16.28 -25.97
CA GLU A 557 2.26 -15.78 -24.62
C GLU A 557 1.07 -15.08 -23.94
N PHE A 558 0.17 -14.49 -24.73
CA PHE A 558 -1.02 -13.81 -24.21
C PHE A 558 -1.97 -14.77 -23.48
N GLN A 559 -1.85 -16.09 -23.72
CA GLN A 559 -2.64 -17.09 -23.01
C GLN A 559 -2.42 -17.03 -21.50
N PHE A 560 -1.20 -16.74 -21.03
CA PHE A 560 -0.95 -16.60 -19.62
C PHE A 560 -1.77 -15.45 -18.99
N ILE A 561 -1.83 -14.28 -19.66
CA ILE A 561 -2.63 -13.12 -19.17
C ILE A 561 -4.12 -13.48 -19.15
N LYS A 562 -4.61 -14.24 -20.12
CA LYS A 562 -6.02 -14.68 -20.12
C LYS A 562 -6.34 -15.63 -18.96
N ASP A 563 -5.39 -16.47 -18.56
CA ASP A 563 -5.58 -17.51 -17.55
C ASP A 563 -5.35 -17.04 -16.12
N VAL A 564 -4.38 -16.15 -15.88
CA VAL A 564 -4.03 -15.71 -14.53
C VAL A 564 -5.18 -14.95 -13.86
N PRO A 565 -5.59 -15.30 -12.62
CA PRO A 565 -6.67 -14.57 -11.94
C PRO A 565 -6.20 -13.26 -11.33
N CYS A 566 -7.16 -12.45 -10.84
CA CYS A 566 -6.91 -11.16 -10.20
C CYS A 566 -7.09 -11.19 -8.68
N THR A 567 -7.41 -12.37 -8.10
CA THR A 567 -7.60 -12.53 -6.66
C THR A 567 -7.14 -13.92 -6.22
N TRP A 568 -6.67 -14.04 -4.98
CA TRP A 568 -5.90 -15.17 -4.52
C TRP A 568 -6.38 -15.69 -3.17
N SER A 569 -6.42 -16.99 -3.02
CA SER A 569 -6.76 -17.64 -1.75
C SER A 569 -5.55 -17.77 -0.81
N ASP A 570 -4.34 -17.87 -1.37
CA ASP A 570 -3.08 -17.97 -0.62
C ASP A 570 -1.92 -17.36 -1.41
N THR A 571 -0.97 -16.76 -0.71
CA THR A 571 0.23 -16.14 -1.28
C THR A 571 1.46 -16.52 -0.47
N LYS A 572 2.54 -16.93 -1.15
CA LYS A 572 3.83 -17.26 -0.52
C LYS A 572 4.97 -16.62 -1.31
N VAL A 573 5.89 -16.00 -0.60
CA VAL A 573 7.18 -15.57 -1.15
C VAL A 573 8.16 -16.71 -0.93
N LEU A 574 8.60 -17.37 -1.99
CA LEU A 574 9.46 -18.56 -1.90
C LEU A 574 10.93 -18.18 -1.70
N ASP A 575 11.39 -17.18 -2.43
CA ASP A 575 12.74 -16.63 -2.31
C ASP A 575 12.77 -15.19 -2.83
N SER A 576 13.58 -14.34 -2.17
CA SER A 576 13.65 -12.92 -2.54
C SER A 576 14.86 -12.22 -1.97
N ARG A 577 15.33 -11.22 -2.73
CA ARG A 577 16.28 -10.22 -2.28
C ARG A 577 15.87 -8.87 -2.85
N ILE A 578 15.50 -7.94 -1.99
CA ILE A 578 14.93 -6.64 -2.37
C ILE A 578 15.85 -5.91 -3.35
N GLY A 579 15.33 -5.53 -4.52
CA GLY A 579 16.08 -4.88 -5.60
C GLY A 579 16.94 -5.82 -6.45
N GLU A 580 16.89 -7.12 -6.18
CA GLU A 580 17.68 -8.10 -6.94
C GLU A 580 16.78 -9.13 -7.65
N TYR A 581 15.97 -9.86 -6.91
CA TYR A 581 15.05 -10.86 -7.47
C TYR A 581 13.93 -11.19 -6.49
N THR A 582 12.85 -11.74 -7.02
CA THR A 582 11.76 -12.29 -6.21
C THR A 582 11.05 -13.42 -6.93
N THR A 583 10.64 -14.43 -6.17
CA THR A 583 9.79 -15.53 -6.61
C THR A 583 8.59 -15.62 -5.67
N ILE A 584 7.41 -15.37 -6.22
CA ILE A 584 6.13 -15.42 -5.50
C ILE A 584 5.26 -16.50 -6.12
N VAL A 585 4.54 -17.23 -5.29
CA VAL A 585 3.53 -18.18 -5.73
C VAL A 585 2.19 -17.86 -5.07
N ARG A 586 1.12 -17.99 -5.85
CA ARG A 586 -0.24 -17.66 -5.42
C ARG A 586 -1.21 -18.76 -5.82
N LYS A 587 -2.16 -19.07 -4.95
CA LYS A 587 -3.24 -20.02 -5.25
C LYS A 587 -4.47 -19.26 -5.71
N ASP A 588 -5.15 -19.72 -6.76
CA ASP A 588 -6.36 -19.07 -7.23
C ASP A 588 -7.48 -19.07 -6.18
N TRP A 589 -8.49 -18.23 -6.38
CA TRP A 589 -9.58 -18.06 -5.42
C TRP A 589 -10.39 -19.33 -5.19
N ASP A 590 -10.49 -20.21 -6.22
CA ASP A 590 -11.18 -21.50 -6.18
C ASP A 590 -10.33 -22.62 -5.56
N GLU A 591 -9.11 -22.30 -5.14
CA GLU A 591 -8.15 -23.21 -4.49
C GLU A 591 -7.73 -24.42 -5.36
N LYS A 592 -7.78 -24.28 -6.69
CA LYS A 592 -7.45 -25.34 -7.64
C LYS A 592 -6.04 -25.22 -8.20
N ASN A 593 -5.74 -24.06 -8.81
CA ASN A 593 -4.48 -23.84 -9.50
C ASN A 593 -3.52 -22.99 -8.67
N TRP A 594 -2.23 -23.22 -8.91
CA TRP A 594 -1.19 -22.34 -8.43
C TRP A 594 -0.55 -21.56 -9.58
N TYR A 595 -0.11 -20.35 -9.30
CA TYR A 595 0.59 -19.49 -10.25
C TYR A 595 1.88 -19.01 -9.62
N LEU A 596 3.00 -19.12 -10.36
CA LEU A 596 4.31 -18.66 -9.92
C LEU A 596 4.78 -17.55 -10.86
N GLY A 597 5.23 -16.46 -10.27
CA GLY A 597 6.00 -15.42 -10.93
C GLY A 597 7.40 -15.35 -10.32
N SER A 598 8.42 -15.30 -11.18
CA SER A 598 9.80 -15.07 -10.79
C SER A 598 10.42 -14.02 -11.68
N ILE A 599 11.02 -12.97 -11.10
CA ILE A 599 11.68 -11.88 -11.83
C ILE A 599 13.05 -11.58 -11.26
N THR A 600 13.95 -11.05 -12.10
CA THR A 600 15.27 -10.60 -11.69
C THR A 600 15.55 -9.17 -12.16
N ASN A 601 16.52 -8.53 -11.54
CA ASN A 601 17.00 -7.21 -11.92
C ASN A 601 17.85 -7.25 -13.22
N SER A 602 18.68 -6.24 -13.43
CA SER A 602 19.56 -6.14 -14.63
C SER A 602 20.60 -7.26 -14.78
N TYR A 603 20.70 -8.18 -13.82
CA TYR A 603 21.60 -9.32 -13.87
C TYR A 603 20.85 -10.63 -14.07
N ALA A 604 21.33 -11.46 -15.01
CA ALA A 604 20.82 -12.81 -15.20
C ALA A 604 21.07 -13.69 -13.98
N ARG A 605 20.13 -14.60 -13.66
CA ARG A 605 20.22 -15.49 -12.49
C ARG A 605 19.72 -16.91 -12.79
N ASN A 606 20.28 -17.87 -12.06
CA ASN A 606 19.73 -19.22 -11.97
C ASN A 606 19.23 -19.41 -10.52
N LEU A 607 17.92 -19.67 -10.38
CA LEU A 607 17.28 -19.85 -9.10
C LEU A 607 16.76 -21.30 -8.95
N LYS A 608 17.05 -21.94 -7.83
CA LYS A 608 16.46 -23.23 -7.49
C LYS A 608 15.19 -23.03 -6.68
N VAL A 609 14.07 -23.49 -7.22
CA VAL A 609 12.77 -23.33 -6.57
C VAL A 609 12.17 -24.70 -6.29
N ALA A 610 12.06 -25.03 -5.00
CA ALA A 610 11.39 -26.25 -4.55
C ALA A 610 9.85 -26.03 -4.56
N LEU A 611 9.11 -26.96 -5.17
CA LEU A 611 7.65 -26.85 -5.32
C LEU A 611 6.90 -27.38 -4.08
N THR A 612 7.43 -27.19 -2.89
CA THR A 612 6.87 -27.68 -1.63
C THR A 612 5.50 -27.09 -1.27
N PHE A 613 5.05 -26.04 -1.98
CA PHE A 613 3.72 -25.46 -1.84
C PHE A 613 2.61 -26.28 -2.50
N LEU A 614 2.95 -27.18 -3.42
CA LEU A 614 1.99 -28.10 -4.08
C LEU A 614 1.50 -29.17 -3.11
N ASP A 615 0.27 -29.62 -3.28
CA ASP A 615 -0.32 -30.67 -2.45
C ASP A 615 0.48 -31.98 -2.57
N ALA A 616 0.78 -32.62 -1.45
CA ALA A 616 1.74 -33.73 -1.35
C ALA A 616 1.36 -34.97 -2.17
N GLU A 617 0.06 -35.21 -2.39
CA GLU A 617 -0.46 -36.42 -3.04
C GLU A 617 -0.94 -36.19 -4.48
N LYS A 618 -0.72 -34.97 -5.01
CA LYS A 618 -1.16 -34.59 -6.34
C LYS A 618 0.02 -34.43 -7.30
N GLU A 619 -0.24 -34.80 -8.55
CA GLU A 619 0.57 -34.39 -9.70
C GLU A 619 -0.05 -33.16 -10.34
N TYR A 620 0.78 -32.32 -10.91
CA TYR A 620 0.36 -31.09 -11.61
C TYR A 620 0.99 -31.04 -13.00
N GLU A 621 0.26 -30.50 -13.97
CA GLU A 621 0.84 -29.98 -15.20
C GLU A 621 1.31 -28.56 -14.94
N ALA A 622 2.61 -28.30 -15.10
CA ALA A 622 3.20 -26.98 -15.08
C ALA A 622 3.30 -26.46 -16.51
N GLU A 623 2.56 -25.42 -16.84
CA GLU A 623 2.66 -24.65 -18.08
C GLU A 623 3.57 -23.46 -17.83
N ILE A 624 4.74 -23.44 -18.49
CA ILE A 624 5.87 -22.58 -18.18
C ILE A 624 6.09 -21.60 -19.33
N TYR A 625 6.14 -20.31 -19.00
CA TYR A 625 6.48 -19.20 -19.88
C TYR A 625 7.78 -18.59 -19.35
N ALA A 626 8.92 -18.97 -19.89
CA ALA A 626 10.24 -18.58 -19.43
C ALA A 626 11.00 -17.78 -20.46
N ASP A 627 12.00 -17.01 -20.06
CA ASP A 627 12.94 -16.36 -20.96
C ASP A 627 13.53 -17.38 -21.94
N GLY A 628 13.43 -17.09 -23.25
CA GLY A 628 13.97 -17.91 -24.32
C GLY A 628 15.47 -17.69 -24.53
N ALA A 629 16.04 -18.50 -25.41
CA ALA A 629 17.46 -18.41 -25.73
C ALA A 629 17.86 -17.01 -26.23
N GLY A 630 18.89 -16.42 -25.63
CA GLY A 630 19.38 -15.08 -25.98
C GLY A 630 18.50 -13.92 -25.50
N ALA A 631 17.50 -14.16 -24.64
CA ALA A 631 16.68 -13.11 -24.06
C ALA A 631 17.55 -12.13 -23.25
N ASN A 632 17.25 -10.85 -23.38
CA ASN A 632 17.89 -9.76 -22.63
C ASN A 632 17.05 -8.50 -22.77
N TYR A 633 16.71 -7.85 -21.65
CA TYR A 633 15.82 -6.68 -21.66
C TYR A 633 16.33 -5.49 -22.48
N LYS A 634 17.65 -5.36 -22.69
CA LYS A 634 18.23 -4.26 -23.48
C LYS A 634 18.26 -4.52 -24.97
N THR A 635 18.62 -5.74 -25.36
CA THR A 635 19.01 -6.06 -26.74
C THR A 635 18.09 -7.02 -27.43
N ASN A 636 17.35 -7.87 -26.69
CA ASN A 636 16.46 -8.88 -27.25
C ASN A 636 15.37 -9.30 -26.23
N PRO A 637 14.35 -8.46 -25.99
CA PRO A 637 13.37 -8.69 -24.92
C PRO A 637 12.32 -9.75 -25.24
N TYR A 638 12.14 -10.14 -26.51
CA TYR A 638 11.02 -10.93 -26.99
C TYR A 638 11.07 -12.45 -26.76
N PRO A 639 12.24 -13.12 -26.78
CA PRO A 639 12.25 -14.58 -26.76
C PRO A 639 11.58 -15.16 -25.52
N VAL A 640 10.54 -15.95 -25.71
CA VAL A 640 9.87 -16.74 -24.67
C VAL A 640 9.87 -18.21 -25.11
N THR A 641 10.16 -19.10 -24.19
CA THR A 641 9.99 -20.54 -24.34
C THR A 641 8.75 -20.97 -23.59
N ILE A 642 7.76 -21.50 -24.31
CA ILE A 642 6.55 -22.09 -23.72
C ILE A 642 6.73 -23.59 -23.69
N SER A 643 6.55 -24.21 -22.50
CA SER A 643 6.70 -25.66 -22.32
C SER A 643 5.75 -26.18 -21.25
N LYS A 644 5.48 -27.49 -21.28
CA LYS A 644 4.68 -28.18 -20.28
C LYS A 644 5.46 -29.35 -19.71
N GLN A 645 5.36 -29.57 -18.41
CA GLN A 645 5.88 -30.78 -17.77
C GLN A 645 5.05 -31.19 -16.55
N LYS A 646 5.09 -32.49 -16.24
CA LYS A 646 4.50 -33.02 -15.02
C LYS A 646 5.44 -32.77 -13.81
N VAL A 647 4.86 -32.32 -12.72
CA VAL A 647 5.57 -31.99 -11.49
C VAL A 647 4.76 -32.40 -10.25
N ASN A 648 5.42 -32.43 -9.10
CA ASN A 648 4.79 -32.61 -7.79
C ASN A 648 5.56 -31.81 -6.73
N ASN A 649 5.16 -31.94 -5.47
CA ASN A 649 5.76 -31.22 -4.34
C ASN A 649 7.22 -31.58 -4.03
N LYS A 650 7.80 -32.61 -4.66
CA LYS A 650 9.22 -32.99 -4.54
C LYS A 650 10.08 -32.44 -5.66
N THR A 651 9.45 -31.86 -6.69
CA THR A 651 10.15 -31.27 -7.83
C THR A 651 10.89 -30.00 -7.43
N VAL A 652 12.10 -29.84 -7.95
CA VAL A 652 12.88 -28.59 -7.84
C VAL A 652 13.11 -28.05 -9.23
N PHE A 653 12.67 -26.83 -9.50
CA PHE A 653 12.95 -26.13 -10.75
C PHE A 653 14.29 -25.41 -10.71
N ASP A 654 15.00 -25.45 -11.83
CA ASP A 654 16.13 -24.54 -12.14
C ASP A 654 15.60 -23.42 -13.07
N LEU A 655 15.17 -22.31 -12.48
CA LEU A 655 14.70 -21.14 -13.23
C LEU A 655 15.87 -20.34 -13.75
N LYS A 656 16.01 -20.26 -15.08
CA LYS A 656 17.03 -19.47 -15.76
C LYS A 656 16.43 -18.12 -16.18
N LEU A 657 16.70 -17.10 -15.44
CA LEU A 657 16.21 -15.74 -15.69
C LEU A 657 17.28 -14.95 -16.45
N ALA A 658 16.91 -14.40 -17.60
CA ALA A 658 17.77 -13.46 -18.35
C ALA A 658 17.95 -12.15 -17.58
N ALA A 659 18.86 -11.29 -18.03
CA ALA A 659 18.97 -9.94 -17.49
C ALA A 659 17.64 -9.18 -17.69
N GLY A 660 17.06 -8.62 -16.62
CA GLY A 660 15.71 -8.02 -16.62
C GLY A 660 14.59 -9.00 -16.95
N GLY A 661 14.86 -10.29 -16.79
CA GLY A 661 14.02 -11.38 -17.23
C GLY A 661 13.09 -11.93 -16.16
N GLY A 662 12.34 -12.95 -16.57
CA GLY A 662 11.38 -13.60 -15.68
C GLY A 662 10.90 -14.96 -16.17
N THR A 663 10.06 -15.56 -15.34
CA THR A 663 9.33 -16.80 -15.63
C THR A 663 7.96 -16.72 -14.99
N ALA A 664 6.93 -17.05 -15.76
CA ALA A 664 5.56 -17.21 -15.28
C ALA A 664 5.13 -18.66 -15.46
N ILE A 665 4.49 -19.26 -14.45
CA ILE A 665 4.08 -20.67 -14.49
C ILE A 665 2.67 -20.81 -13.93
N LYS A 666 1.84 -21.59 -14.63
CA LYS A 666 0.55 -22.08 -14.15
C LYS A 666 0.69 -23.56 -13.80
N PHE A 667 0.24 -23.95 -12.61
CA PHE A 667 0.19 -25.34 -12.17
C PHE A 667 -1.27 -25.78 -12.08
N THR A 668 -1.67 -26.72 -12.90
CA THR A 668 -3.01 -27.31 -12.91
C THR A 668 -2.96 -28.73 -12.37
N PRO A 669 -3.74 -29.09 -11.34
CA PRO A 669 -3.76 -30.47 -10.84
C PRO A 669 -4.23 -31.44 -11.91
N ILE A 670 -3.55 -32.58 -12.01
CA ILE A 670 -3.94 -33.65 -12.92
C ILE A 670 -4.97 -34.51 -12.19
N GLU A 671 -6.20 -34.53 -12.70
CA GLU A 671 -7.23 -35.41 -12.18
C GLU A 671 -6.83 -36.88 -12.46
N LYS A 672 -6.98 -37.75 -11.44
CA LYS A 672 -6.67 -39.19 -11.56
C LYS A 672 -7.79 -39.91 -12.28
#